data_81eb17cdb52960d5805b3b5b6005524f
#
_entry.id   81eb17cdb52960d5805b3b5b6005524f
#
_cell.length_a   1.000
_cell.length_b   1.000
_cell.length_c   1.000
_cell.angle_alpha   90.00
_cell.angle_beta   90.00
_cell.angle_gamma   90.00
#
_symmetry.space_group_name_H-M   'P 1'
#
loop_
_entity.id
_entity.type
_entity.pdbx_description
1 polymer ?
#
loop_
_entity_poly.entity_id
_entity_poly.type
_entity_poly.pdbx_seq_one_letter_code
_entity_poly.pdbx_strand_id
1 'polypeptide(L)'
;MACTSQSAKNYVKTARVHLVRELKNLSVIVQNLNQKGVLGEEEVSLIQAEKTDENKRRMILDSVIKKGEAACYELLKIIDMTRKRTLGRLPFLSEKTNETSRETKFDLHHWISCFSFKEEPQMDRNYLQGPRPCHRYQEKLKLKVKKILNDFWASSKNLFEENKKPDLLYISLILDTQSNASPCKIKKLKKKKSKLSRPKKLRTYIPEEKPDISPCELLKTDKNIVLVGKPGIGKTALTHEMLRLWAERESKELDYMFYFDMREKAHITNVKNLEDLLFTVFSEPDEGKDEVLQDIKRHSDNVTIIFDGLTDLSSPVVEKLLNKDLLPLAKIIITCRADDEDEDLFSGNFDRVEVKGFSEQTIKTYLSATLGEDQKKVLSNLELITLCHVPMYALMVAACVSSKHVPQPCTITEIYINIVRFCLQINSKTKKKDLNSFISTKTEEILSLAEVAFLATQQKSVNLTNLTCKDSCVLSFLKPLLIKEAVTETITTHAFLHYTVQEFFAALWLLTNPDKIRDVFQQCLTEEKKHMKHLIPFMCRLLNEKSPSLMKHLIPDQDLKNTSNWYFKELINTFLPHLCEQEEADTEDSGLHVVILFLCQCLYESQSPEACIYLLDKLDYHLDLSGESLDPYPCCAVAYVVTQSKERKIRLNLEDVIISEQGMRQLFRCLENV
;
A
#
# COMPACT_ATOMS: atom_id res chain seq x y z
N MET A 1 -39.79 43.15 -5.47
CA MET A 1 -40.62 41.97 -5.28
C MET A 1 -40.24 41.34 -3.96
N ALA A 2 -41.17 41.21 -3.04
CA ALA A 2 -40.91 40.79 -1.67
C ALA A 2 -40.53 39.29 -1.66
N CYS A 3 -39.32 38.95 -1.23
CA CYS A 3 -38.96 37.62 -0.87
C CYS A 3 -39.74 37.19 0.37
N THR A 4 -40.75 36.36 0.21
CA THR A 4 -41.42 35.70 1.31
C THR A 4 -40.39 34.82 2.04
N SER A 5 -40.19 35.11 3.35
CA SER A 5 -39.29 34.33 4.21
C SER A 5 -39.79 32.88 4.30
N GLN A 6 -39.23 32.01 3.54
CA GLN A 6 -39.54 30.58 3.63
C GLN A 6 -38.90 30.00 4.92
N SER A 7 -39.72 29.44 5.80
CA SER A 7 -39.30 28.79 7.05
C SER A 7 -38.45 27.55 6.81
N ALA A 8 -37.35 27.39 7.55
CA ALA A 8 -36.45 26.20 7.50
C ALA A 8 -37.26 24.89 7.71
N LYS A 9 -38.22 24.96 8.64
CA LYS A 9 -39.13 23.81 8.91
C LYS A 9 -40.01 23.48 7.69
N ASN A 10 -40.54 24.47 6.99
CA ASN A 10 -41.33 24.22 5.78
C ASN A 10 -40.46 23.67 4.66
N TYR A 11 -39.23 24.16 4.54
CA TYR A 11 -38.25 23.62 3.59
C TYR A 11 -37.95 22.14 3.84
N VAL A 12 -37.55 21.78 5.06
CA VAL A 12 -37.23 20.37 5.41
C VAL A 12 -38.43 19.48 5.19
N LYS A 13 -39.66 19.96 5.49
CA LYS A 13 -40.89 19.20 5.20
C LYS A 13 -41.10 18.96 3.71
N THR A 14 -40.95 19.98 2.88
CA THR A 14 -41.15 19.91 1.43
C THR A 14 -40.07 19.05 0.77
N ALA A 15 -38.81 19.21 1.20
CA ALA A 15 -37.67 18.45 0.70
C ALA A 15 -37.56 17.03 1.31
N ARG A 16 -38.44 16.62 2.24
CA ARG A 16 -38.31 15.40 3.04
C ARG A 16 -38.09 14.14 2.19
N VAL A 17 -38.84 13.98 1.11
CA VAL A 17 -38.72 12.81 0.22
C VAL A 17 -37.34 12.77 -0.45
N HIS A 18 -36.85 13.91 -0.88
CA HIS A 18 -35.53 14.05 -1.49
C HIS A 18 -34.43 13.81 -0.45
N LEU A 19 -34.51 14.41 0.73
CA LEU A 19 -33.55 14.22 1.81
C LEU A 19 -33.49 12.78 2.30
N VAL A 20 -34.62 12.07 2.40
CA VAL A 20 -34.64 10.62 2.72
C VAL A 20 -33.90 9.80 1.68
N ARG A 21 -33.91 10.20 0.41
CA ARG A 21 -33.20 9.49 -0.66
C ARG A 21 -31.70 9.80 -0.68
N GLU A 22 -31.33 11.07 -0.50
CA GLU A 22 -29.99 11.58 -0.84
C GLU A 22 -29.06 11.81 0.35
N LEU A 23 -29.57 11.90 1.61
CA LEU A 23 -28.71 12.07 2.77
C LEU A 23 -27.78 10.88 2.95
N LYS A 24 -26.48 11.17 3.06
CA LYS A 24 -25.40 10.22 3.35
C LYS A 24 -24.70 10.61 4.65
N ASN A 25 -23.81 9.74 5.14
CA ASN A 25 -23.05 9.97 6.37
C ASN A 25 -23.91 10.33 7.57
N LEU A 26 -24.91 9.52 7.81
CA LEU A 26 -25.89 9.75 8.87
C LEU A 26 -25.26 9.85 10.25
N SER A 27 -24.15 9.12 10.49
CA SER A 27 -23.39 9.21 11.73
C SER A 27 -22.84 10.61 11.98
N VAL A 28 -22.31 11.28 10.94
CA VAL A 28 -21.83 12.66 11.01
C VAL A 28 -22.95 13.62 11.32
N ILE A 29 -24.09 13.48 10.63
CA ILE A 29 -25.26 14.33 10.87
C ILE A 29 -25.79 14.18 12.29
N VAL A 30 -25.95 12.93 12.77
CA VAL A 30 -26.43 12.62 14.10
C VAL A 30 -25.49 13.16 15.18
N GLN A 31 -24.19 12.98 15.01
CA GLN A 31 -23.18 13.45 15.95
C GLN A 31 -23.13 14.98 16.04
N ASN A 32 -23.20 15.67 14.90
CA ASN A 32 -23.24 17.14 14.89
C ASN A 32 -24.55 17.68 15.50
N LEU A 33 -25.70 17.04 15.21
CA LEU A 33 -26.98 17.42 15.84
C LEU A 33 -26.98 17.19 17.34
N ASN A 34 -26.30 16.15 17.83
CA ASN A 34 -26.12 15.88 19.25
C ASN A 34 -25.22 16.95 19.90
N GLN A 35 -24.07 17.25 19.31
CA GLN A 35 -23.15 18.29 19.79
C GLN A 35 -23.82 19.67 19.87
N LYS A 36 -24.76 19.95 18.96
CA LYS A 36 -25.56 21.19 18.97
C LYS A 36 -26.76 21.14 19.92
N GLY A 37 -26.94 20.07 20.67
CA GLY A 37 -28.07 19.88 21.57
C GLY A 37 -29.43 19.72 20.85
N VAL A 38 -29.41 19.47 19.54
CA VAL A 38 -30.63 19.25 18.76
C VAL A 38 -31.17 17.84 18.99
N LEU A 39 -30.30 16.82 19.08
CA LEU A 39 -30.67 15.44 19.45
C LEU A 39 -30.13 15.11 20.84
N GLY A 40 -30.95 14.48 21.68
CA GLY A 40 -30.51 13.92 22.96
C GLY A 40 -29.85 12.57 22.81
N GLU A 41 -29.13 12.10 23.84
CA GLU A 41 -28.40 10.82 23.80
C GLU A 41 -29.33 9.62 23.57
N GLU A 42 -30.56 9.65 24.12
CA GLU A 42 -31.56 8.60 23.89
C GLU A 42 -32.02 8.56 22.42
N GLU A 43 -32.24 9.72 21.81
CA GLU A 43 -32.61 9.81 20.39
C GLU A 43 -31.46 9.32 19.49
N VAL A 44 -30.24 9.67 19.81
CA VAL A 44 -29.03 9.19 19.12
C VAL A 44 -28.96 7.67 19.19
N SER A 45 -29.13 7.10 20.37
CA SER A 45 -29.10 5.65 20.57
C SER A 45 -30.19 4.93 19.78
N LEU A 46 -31.41 5.48 19.76
CA LEU A 46 -32.53 4.94 18.97
C LEU A 46 -32.25 5.00 17.47
N ILE A 47 -31.70 6.11 16.97
CA ILE A 47 -31.36 6.26 15.54
C ILE A 47 -30.23 5.28 15.17
N GLN A 48 -29.23 5.10 16.04
CA GLN A 48 -28.13 4.18 15.79
C GLN A 48 -28.56 2.69 15.79
N ALA A 49 -29.51 2.35 16.63
CA ALA A 49 -30.05 0.98 16.73
C ALA A 49 -30.91 0.58 15.53
N GLU A 50 -31.34 1.52 14.68
CA GLU A 50 -32.17 1.22 13.53
C GLU A 50 -31.40 0.44 12.46
N LYS A 51 -32.08 -0.56 11.85
CA LYS A 51 -31.41 -1.53 10.95
C LYS A 51 -31.11 -0.99 9.55
N THR A 52 -31.91 -0.04 9.06
CA THR A 52 -31.80 0.48 7.69
C THR A 52 -31.47 1.96 7.68
N ASP A 53 -30.60 2.37 6.77
CA ASP A 53 -30.23 3.77 6.59
C ASP A 53 -31.44 4.64 6.20
N GLU A 54 -32.39 4.08 5.47
CA GLU A 54 -33.62 4.81 5.10
C GLU A 54 -34.44 5.15 6.34
N ASN A 55 -34.60 4.23 7.27
CA ASN A 55 -35.31 4.48 8.52
C ASN A 55 -34.53 5.45 9.41
N LYS A 56 -33.18 5.34 9.47
CA LYS A 56 -32.35 6.33 10.17
C LYS A 56 -32.58 7.74 9.64
N ARG A 57 -32.60 7.93 8.31
CA ARG A 57 -32.88 9.23 7.67
C ARG A 57 -34.27 9.75 8.06
N ARG A 58 -35.30 8.90 8.00
CA ARG A 58 -36.65 9.27 8.41
C ARG A 58 -36.69 9.71 9.87
N MET A 59 -36.09 8.97 10.79
CA MET A 59 -36.05 9.31 12.20
C MET A 59 -35.34 10.65 12.46
N ILE A 60 -34.20 10.89 11.83
CA ILE A 60 -33.46 12.18 11.93
C ILE A 60 -34.36 13.33 11.49
N LEU A 61 -34.97 13.23 10.32
CA LEU A 61 -35.82 14.28 9.75
C LEU A 61 -37.06 14.52 10.61
N ASP A 62 -37.71 13.47 11.10
CA ASP A 62 -38.91 13.57 11.92
C ASP A 62 -38.60 14.17 13.29
N SER A 63 -37.50 13.78 13.93
CA SER A 63 -37.04 14.40 15.21
C SER A 63 -36.75 15.89 15.03
N VAL A 64 -36.03 16.27 13.97
CA VAL A 64 -35.66 17.66 13.70
C VAL A 64 -36.92 18.50 13.37
N ILE A 65 -37.83 18.00 12.53
CA ILE A 65 -39.08 18.67 12.18
C ILE A 65 -39.95 18.87 13.44
N LYS A 66 -40.01 17.86 14.33
CA LYS A 66 -40.79 17.92 15.59
C LYS A 66 -40.24 19.01 16.50
N LYS A 67 -38.93 19.19 16.57
CA LYS A 67 -38.23 20.17 17.43
C LYS A 67 -38.34 21.61 16.92
N GLY A 68 -38.77 21.84 15.68
CA GLY A 68 -39.15 23.14 15.18
C GLY A 68 -38.15 23.83 14.28
N GLU A 69 -38.26 25.15 14.17
CA GLU A 69 -37.54 25.99 13.18
C GLU A 69 -36.03 25.94 13.39
N ALA A 70 -35.57 26.19 14.63
CA ALA A 70 -34.15 26.24 14.96
C ALA A 70 -33.45 24.89 14.69
N ALA A 71 -34.10 23.77 15.02
CA ALA A 71 -33.58 22.46 14.77
C ALA A 71 -33.46 22.14 13.27
N CYS A 72 -34.46 22.54 12.49
CA CYS A 72 -34.43 22.40 11.03
C CYS A 72 -33.32 23.28 10.41
N TYR A 73 -33.10 24.46 10.94
CA TYR A 73 -32.03 25.34 10.50
C TYR A 73 -30.63 24.74 10.77
N GLU A 74 -30.42 24.20 11.98
CA GLU A 74 -29.15 23.54 12.30
C GLU A 74 -28.91 22.30 11.42
N LEU A 75 -29.94 21.51 11.14
CA LEU A 75 -29.82 20.39 10.19
C LEU A 75 -29.36 20.88 8.81
N LEU A 76 -29.99 21.92 8.27
CA LEU A 76 -29.64 22.47 6.95
C LEU A 76 -28.23 23.04 6.94
N LYS A 77 -27.82 23.70 8.02
CA LYS A 77 -26.46 24.21 8.22
C LYS A 77 -25.43 23.07 8.24
N ILE A 78 -25.72 21.98 8.94
CA ILE A 78 -24.87 20.79 8.97
C ILE A 78 -24.76 20.18 7.56
N ILE A 79 -25.87 20.04 6.83
CA ILE A 79 -25.88 19.54 5.46
C ILE A 79 -25.05 20.44 4.53
N ASP A 80 -25.13 21.75 4.69
CA ASP A 80 -24.36 22.71 3.87
C ASP A 80 -22.86 22.66 4.19
N MET A 81 -22.50 22.66 5.47
CA MET A 81 -21.10 22.55 5.91
C MET A 81 -20.45 21.21 5.54
N THR A 82 -21.25 20.14 5.51
CA THR A 82 -20.75 18.79 5.24
C THR A 82 -21.15 18.25 3.85
N ARG A 83 -21.51 19.13 2.95
CA ARG A 83 -22.15 18.86 1.63
C ARG A 83 -21.44 17.82 0.78
N LYS A 84 -20.13 17.77 0.82
CA LYS A 84 -19.34 16.75 0.09
C LYS A 84 -19.64 15.31 0.55
N ARG A 85 -19.96 15.14 1.82
CA ARG A 85 -20.11 13.83 2.45
C ARG A 85 -21.56 13.47 2.78
N THR A 86 -22.44 14.46 2.93
CA THR A 86 -23.82 14.24 3.38
C THR A 86 -24.87 14.25 2.28
N LEU A 87 -24.58 14.86 1.14
CA LEU A 87 -25.45 14.78 -0.04
C LEU A 87 -24.70 14.09 -1.18
N GLY A 88 -25.35 13.10 -1.78
CA GLY A 88 -24.90 12.49 -3.02
C GLY A 88 -24.85 13.54 -4.15
N ARG A 89 -24.01 13.30 -5.19
CA ARG A 89 -23.96 14.17 -6.37
C ARG A 89 -25.38 14.39 -6.90
N LEU A 90 -25.83 15.64 -6.90
CA LEU A 90 -26.93 16.04 -7.77
C LEU A 90 -26.46 15.79 -9.22
N PRO A 91 -27.19 15.04 -10.04
CA PRO A 91 -26.85 14.90 -11.44
C PRO A 91 -26.83 16.29 -12.07
N PHE A 92 -25.72 16.68 -12.68
CA PHE A 92 -25.67 17.81 -13.59
C PHE A 92 -26.60 17.48 -14.76
N LEU A 93 -27.79 18.03 -14.76
CA LEU A 93 -28.68 17.97 -15.91
C LEU A 93 -28.07 18.89 -16.97
N SER A 94 -27.36 18.27 -17.92
CA SER A 94 -27.09 18.89 -19.21
C SER A 94 -28.42 19.22 -19.85
N GLU A 95 -28.57 20.49 -20.26
CA GLU A 95 -29.70 20.95 -21.05
C GLU A 95 -29.89 20.12 -22.29
N LYS A 96 -31.00 19.38 -22.38
CA LYS A 96 -31.71 19.15 -23.62
C LYS A 96 -33.22 19.05 -23.32
N THR A 97 -33.89 20.08 -23.75
CA THR A 97 -35.30 20.30 -24.05
C THR A 97 -36.15 19.03 -24.19
N ASN A 98 -37.25 18.95 -23.40
CA ASN A 98 -38.60 18.99 -23.95
C ASN A 98 -39.62 19.19 -22.83
N GLU A 99 -40.59 20.00 -23.15
CA GLU A 99 -41.70 20.45 -22.31
C GLU A 99 -42.58 19.31 -21.83
N THR A 100 -43.06 19.47 -20.62
CA THR A 100 -44.28 19.06 -19.92
C THR A 100 -43.99 18.28 -18.64
N SER A 101 -43.76 19.02 -17.60
CA SER A 101 -44.33 18.87 -16.24
C SER A 101 -43.68 19.87 -15.32
N ARG A 102 -44.45 20.74 -14.70
CA ARG A 102 -44.04 21.69 -13.66
C ARG A 102 -43.63 20.93 -12.39
N GLU A 103 -42.41 20.39 -12.34
CA GLU A 103 -41.72 20.13 -11.10
C GLU A 103 -40.81 21.31 -10.78
N THR A 104 -41.19 22.06 -9.75
CA THR A 104 -40.38 23.15 -9.18
C THR A 104 -38.99 22.66 -8.87
N LYS A 105 -38.01 23.06 -9.68
CA LYS A 105 -36.57 22.87 -9.43
C LYS A 105 -36.22 23.44 -8.08
N PHE A 106 -35.87 22.60 -7.15
CA PHE A 106 -35.49 22.94 -5.80
C PHE A 106 -33.98 23.22 -5.77
N ASP A 107 -33.60 24.50 -5.57
CA ASP A 107 -32.20 24.89 -5.44
C ASP A 107 -31.87 25.21 -3.98
N LEU A 108 -31.28 24.26 -3.29
CA LEU A 108 -30.82 24.36 -1.91
C LEU A 108 -29.83 25.53 -1.75
N HIS A 109 -29.01 25.78 -2.76
CA HIS A 109 -28.00 26.86 -2.75
C HIS A 109 -28.66 28.25 -2.78
N HIS A 110 -29.68 28.39 -3.60
CA HIS A 110 -30.43 29.66 -3.67
C HIS A 110 -31.19 29.92 -2.38
N TRP A 111 -31.71 28.89 -1.74
CA TRP A 111 -32.46 29.01 -0.50
C TRP A 111 -31.56 29.38 0.69
N ILE A 112 -30.39 28.75 0.85
CA ILE A 112 -29.42 29.05 1.91
C ILE A 112 -28.90 30.49 1.75
N SER A 113 -28.63 30.93 0.51
CA SER A 113 -28.22 32.31 0.25
C SER A 113 -29.32 33.35 0.58
N CYS A 114 -30.58 32.99 0.50
CA CYS A 114 -31.71 33.86 0.88
C CYS A 114 -31.93 33.97 2.39
N PHE A 115 -31.54 32.94 3.19
CA PHE A 115 -31.70 32.93 4.65
C PHE A 115 -30.58 33.65 5.40
N SER A 116 -29.43 33.92 4.76
CA SER A 116 -28.29 34.64 5.35
C SER A 116 -28.57 36.15 5.57
N PHE A 117 -29.78 36.66 5.34
CA PHE A 117 -30.07 38.10 5.29
C PHE A 117 -30.96 38.65 6.41
N LYS A 118 -31.03 38.07 7.60
CA LYS A 118 -31.61 38.84 8.74
C LYS A 118 -30.88 38.53 10.05
N GLU A 119 -30.15 39.59 10.47
CA GLU A 119 -29.71 39.86 11.83
C GLU A 119 -28.61 38.99 12.43
N GLU A 120 -27.39 39.15 11.90
CA GLU A 120 -26.15 39.19 12.68
C GLU A 120 -25.22 40.25 12.10
N PRO A 121 -24.32 40.89 12.92
CA PRO A 121 -23.47 41.97 12.44
C PRO A 121 -22.63 41.47 11.27
N GLN A 122 -22.37 42.32 10.27
CA GLN A 122 -21.63 42.08 9.04
C GLN A 122 -20.54 41.02 9.19
N MET A 123 -20.91 39.75 9.08
CA MET A 123 -19.95 38.66 8.85
C MET A 123 -19.57 38.71 7.38
N ASP A 124 -18.32 38.94 7.18
CA ASP A 124 -17.65 39.03 5.89
C ASP A 124 -18.10 37.88 4.96
N ARG A 125 -18.51 38.18 3.72
CA ARG A 125 -18.88 37.16 2.69
C ARG A 125 -17.78 36.15 2.41
N ASN A 126 -16.57 36.37 2.95
CA ASN A 126 -15.45 35.47 2.91
C ASN A 126 -15.56 34.28 3.90
N TYR A 127 -16.52 34.28 4.82
CA TYR A 127 -16.67 33.23 5.84
C TYR A 127 -17.15 31.89 5.28
N LEU A 128 -17.77 31.87 4.10
CA LEU A 128 -18.10 30.64 3.37
C LEU A 128 -16.86 29.93 2.81
N GLN A 129 -15.71 30.60 2.81
CA GLN A 129 -14.44 30.07 2.34
C GLN A 129 -13.52 29.61 3.47
N GLY A 130 -13.89 29.79 4.74
CA GLY A 130 -13.05 29.55 5.91
C GLY A 130 -12.08 30.72 6.18
N PRO A 131 -11.43 30.76 7.34
CA PRO A 131 -10.48 31.79 7.72
C PRO A 131 -9.28 31.85 6.75
N ARG A 132 -8.78 33.07 6.45
CA ARG A 132 -7.62 33.28 5.57
C ARG A 132 -6.38 32.44 5.95
N PRO A 133 -6.00 32.28 7.24
CA PRO A 133 -4.89 31.41 7.63
C PRO A 133 -5.07 29.96 7.20
N CYS A 134 -6.29 29.42 7.29
CA CYS A 134 -6.61 28.05 6.92
C CYS A 134 -6.45 27.83 5.41
N HIS A 135 -6.91 28.75 4.57
CA HIS A 135 -6.71 28.67 3.11
C HIS A 135 -5.25 28.78 2.72
N ARG A 136 -4.49 29.70 3.32
CA ARG A 136 -3.04 29.81 3.09
C ARG A 136 -2.32 28.53 3.50
N TYR A 137 -2.75 27.93 4.59
CA TYR A 137 -2.20 26.66 5.05
C TYR A 137 -2.54 25.53 4.07
N GLN A 138 -3.76 25.44 3.57
CA GLN A 138 -4.13 24.47 2.53
C GLN A 138 -3.23 24.60 1.29
N GLU A 139 -3.02 25.82 0.80
CA GLU A 139 -2.12 26.05 -0.35
C GLU A 139 -0.66 25.63 -0.03
N LYS A 140 -0.20 25.93 1.18
CA LYS A 140 1.12 25.47 1.64
C LYS A 140 1.23 23.96 1.65
N LEU A 141 0.19 23.25 2.12
CA LEU A 141 0.14 21.79 2.10
C LEU A 141 0.17 21.25 0.66
N LYS A 142 -0.57 21.87 -0.28
CA LYS A 142 -0.55 21.50 -1.70
C LYS A 142 0.85 21.66 -2.32
N LEU A 143 1.55 22.76 -1.99
CA LEU A 143 2.93 22.98 -2.45
C LEU A 143 3.88 21.93 -1.89
N LYS A 144 3.74 21.57 -0.60
CA LYS A 144 4.54 20.50 0.01
C LYS A 144 4.29 19.15 -0.65
N VAL A 145 3.04 18.82 -0.90
CA VAL A 145 2.66 17.59 -1.61
C VAL A 145 3.27 17.54 -3.00
N LYS A 146 3.20 18.62 -3.78
CA LYS A 146 3.84 18.72 -5.11
C LYS A 146 5.34 18.44 -5.03
N LYS A 147 6.03 18.93 -3.99
CA LYS A 147 7.45 18.63 -3.77
C LYS A 147 7.68 17.14 -3.49
N ILE A 148 6.90 16.53 -2.59
CA ILE A 148 6.98 15.08 -2.29
C ILE A 148 6.81 14.26 -3.59
N LEU A 149 5.84 14.61 -4.43
CA LEU A 149 5.59 13.93 -5.70
C LEU A 149 6.77 14.07 -6.67
N ASN A 150 7.32 15.27 -6.80
CA ASN A 150 8.47 15.50 -7.67
C ASN A 150 9.70 14.71 -7.23
N ASP A 151 9.99 14.70 -5.93
CA ASP A 151 11.14 13.96 -5.35
C ASP A 151 10.98 12.44 -5.57
N PHE A 152 9.77 11.90 -5.43
CA PHE A 152 9.46 10.50 -5.67
C PHE A 152 9.72 10.09 -7.14
N TRP A 153 9.17 10.83 -8.10
CA TRP A 153 9.34 10.50 -9.52
C TRP A 153 10.74 10.77 -10.02
N ALA A 154 11.43 11.80 -9.49
CA ALA A 154 12.83 12.06 -9.82
C ALA A 154 13.74 10.90 -9.43
N SER A 155 13.53 10.31 -8.25
CA SER A 155 14.29 9.14 -7.79
C SER A 155 14.14 7.94 -8.73
N SER A 156 12.93 7.70 -9.23
CA SER A 156 12.66 6.60 -10.18
C SER A 156 13.29 6.84 -11.56
N LYS A 157 13.35 8.10 -12.02
CA LYS A 157 13.99 8.47 -13.29
C LYS A 157 15.51 8.29 -13.28
N ASN A 158 16.13 8.30 -12.12
CA ASN A 158 17.57 8.06 -11.96
C ASN A 158 18.03 6.65 -12.33
N LEU A 159 17.10 5.70 -12.47
CA LEU A 159 17.37 4.36 -12.97
C LEU A 159 17.56 4.29 -14.49
N PHE A 160 17.43 5.40 -15.23
CA PHE A 160 17.59 5.46 -16.67
C PHE A 160 18.75 6.39 -17.06
N GLU A 161 19.39 6.09 -18.20
CA GLU A 161 20.37 7.01 -18.80
C GLU A 161 19.71 8.36 -19.11
N GLU A 162 20.46 9.47 -19.00
CA GLU A 162 19.95 10.84 -19.11
C GLU A 162 19.11 11.08 -20.37
N ASN A 163 19.57 10.50 -21.50
CA ASN A 163 18.92 10.64 -22.81
C ASN A 163 17.71 9.71 -23.04
N LYS A 164 17.37 8.87 -22.04
CA LYS A 164 16.34 7.84 -22.15
C LYS A 164 15.35 7.87 -20.96
N LYS A 165 15.36 8.95 -20.18
CA LYS A 165 14.46 9.09 -19.03
C LYS A 165 13.01 9.15 -19.53
N PRO A 166 12.17 8.14 -19.21
CA PRO A 166 10.77 8.16 -19.59
C PRO A 166 10.01 9.18 -18.74
N ASP A 167 8.91 9.68 -19.29
CA ASP A 167 7.97 10.46 -18.50
C ASP A 167 7.10 9.50 -17.68
N LEU A 168 7.56 9.22 -16.46
CA LEU A 168 6.91 8.28 -15.56
C LEU A 168 5.68 8.93 -14.93
N LEU A 169 4.50 8.41 -15.26
CA LEU A 169 3.22 8.78 -14.68
C LEU A 169 2.65 7.57 -13.92
N TYR A 170 1.71 7.84 -13.02
CA TYR A 170 0.94 6.79 -12.40
C TYR A 170 0.13 6.02 -13.44
N ILE A 171 0.21 4.70 -13.37
CA ILE A 171 -0.58 3.78 -14.20
C ILE A 171 -1.43 2.92 -13.27
N SER A 172 -2.68 2.66 -13.65
CA SER A 172 -3.66 1.99 -12.82
C SER A 172 -3.19 0.62 -12.33
N LEU A 173 -3.47 0.35 -11.05
CA LEU A 173 -3.20 -0.92 -10.38
C LEU A 173 -4.49 -1.71 -10.25
N ILE A 174 -4.40 -3.03 -10.28
CA ILE A 174 -5.51 -3.90 -9.90
C ILE A 174 -5.73 -3.79 -8.40
N LEU A 175 -6.95 -3.43 -8.00
CA LEU A 175 -7.36 -3.27 -6.60
C LEU A 175 -8.50 -4.25 -6.29
N ASP A 176 -8.32 -5.10 -5.28
CA ASP A 176 -9.32 -6.07 -4.84
C ASP A 176 -9.92 -5.67 -3.48
N THR A 177 -11.21 -5.36 -3.47
CA THR A 177 -11.97 -4.97 -2.27
C THR A 177 -12.75 -6.11 -1.64
N GLN A 178 -12.80 -7.29 -2.26
CA GLN A 178 -13.62 -8.42 -1.76
C GLN A 178 -12.86 -9.37 -0.83
N SER A 179 -11.63 -9.07 -0.49
CA SER A 179 -10.80 -9.90 0.39
C SER A 179 -11.23 -9.89 1.87
N ASN A 180 -12.50 -9.57 2.18
CA ASN A 180 -13.09 -9.76 3.53
C ASN A 180 -13.18 -11.24 3.97
N ALA A 181 -12.82 -12.17 3.11
CA ALA A 181 -12.64 -13.57 3.43
C ALA A 181 -11.19 -13.96 3.13
N SER A 182 -10.28 -13.74 4.10
CA SER A 182 -9.03 -14.48 4.12
C SER A 182 -9.35 -15.96 3.86
N PRO A 183 -8.61 -16.66 3.00
CA PRO A 183 -8.76 -18.11 2.82
C PRO A 183 -8.85 -18.85 4.15
N CYS A 184 -8.13 -18.38 5.16
CA CYS A 184 -8.19 -18.87 6.54
C CYS A 184 -9.57 -18.65 7.20
N LYS A 185 -10.29 -17.53 6.94
CA LYS A 185 -11.65 -17.30 7.47
C LYS A 185 -12.68 -18.22 6.81
N ILE A 186 -12.53 -18.51 5.52
CA ILE A 186 -13.38 -19.47 4.82
C ILE A 186 -13.22 -20.87 5.41
N LYS A 187 -12.00 -21.30 5.75
CA LYS A 187 -11.73 -22.57 6.44
C LYS A 187 -12.35 -22.59 7.83
N LYS A 188 -12.27 -21.53 8.63
CA LYS A 188 -12.90 -21.42 9.97
C LYS A 188 -14.44 -21.47 9.91
N LEU A 189 -15.05 -20.86 8.91
CA LEU A 189 -16.51 -20.92 8.71
C LEU A 189 -16.99 -22.30 8.26
N LYS A 190 -16.22 -23.03 7.46
CA LYS A 190 -16.53 -24.40 7.02
C LYS A 190 -16.47 -25.42 8.16
N LYS A 191 -15.52 -25.28 9.09
CA LYS A 191 -15.40 -26.19 10.27
C LYS A 191 -16.58 -26.09 11.24
N LYS A 192 -17.31 -24.97 11.30
CA LYS A 192 -18.49 -24.80 12.16
C LYS A 192 -19.81 -25.38 11.58
N LYS A 193 -19.84 -25.78 10.31
CA LYS A 193 -21.03 -26.36 9.67
C LYS A 193 -20.96 -27.88 9.60
N SER A 194 -21.54 -28.50 10.61
CA SER A 194 -22.15 -29.85 10.67
C SER A 194 -21.39 -31.07 10.10
N LYS A 195 -21.27 -32.07 10.97
CA LYS A 195 -20.81 -33.45 10.72
C LYS A 195 -21.69 -34.24 9.69
N LEU A 196 -22.58 -33.63 8.95
CA LEU A 196 -23.61 -34.34 8.17
C LEU A 196 -23.59 -34.17 6.64
N SER A 197 -22.69 -33.37 6.08
CA SER A 197 -22.49 -33.35 4.62
C SER A 197 -21.02 -33.46 4.29
N ARG A 198 -20.62 -34.43 3.43
CA ARG A 198 -19.30 -34.45 2.81
C ARG A 198 -19.09 -33.06 2.18
N PRO A 199 -18.05 -32.31 2.55
CA PRO A 199 -17.80 -31.02 1.95
C PRO A 199 -17.67 -31.24 0.44
N LYS A 200 -18.42 -30.46 -0.35
CA LYS A 200 -18.22 -30.40 -1.79
C LYS A 200 -16.77 -29.93 -1.99
N LYS A 201 -15.93 -30.71 -2.66
CA LYS A 201 -14.61 -30.29 -3.08
C LYS A 201 -14.76 -29.02 -3.88
N LEU A 202 -14.21 -27.91 -3.38
CA LEU A 202 -14.14 -26.67 -4.13
C LEU A 202 -13.05 -26.83 -5.19
N ARG A 203 -13.27 -26.26 -6.36
CA ARG A 203 -12.30 -26.30 -7.46
C ARG A 203 -11.45 -25.05 -7.41
N THR A 204 -10.29 -25.12 -8.03
CA THR A 204 -9.46 -23.94 -8.33
C THR A 204 -10.30 -22.88 -9.03
N TYR A 205 -10.21 -21.63 -8.57
CA TYR A 205 -11.02 -20.52 -9.04
C TYR A 205 -10.17 -19.50 -9.78
N ILE A 206 -10.58 -19.14 -10.98
CA ILE A 206 -10.02 -18.05 -11.76
C ILE A 206 -10.99 -16.88 -11.66
N PRO A 207 -10.63 -15.77 -11.01
CA PRO A 207 -11.51 -14.62 -10.88
C PRO A 207 -11.83 -14.02 -12.24
N GLU A 208 -13.10 -13.64 -12.46
CA GLU A 208 -13.47 -12.78 -13.60
C GLU A 208 -12.85 -11.40 -13.42
N GLU A 209 -12.49 -10.77 -14.54
CA GLU A 209 -12.01 -9.39 -14.53
C GLU A 209 -13.12 -8.47 -13.99
N LYS A 210 -12.84 -7.81 -12.88
CA LYS A 210 -13.73 -6.80 -12.30
C LYS A 210 -13.33 -5.42 -12.79
N PRO A 211 -14.30 -4.47 -12.85
CA PRO A 211 -13.94 -3.08 -13.18
C PRO A 211 -12.92 -2.56 -12.17
N ASP A 212 -11.87 -1.94 -12.68
CA ASP A 212 -10.81 -1.33 -11.88
C ASP A 212 -11.37 -0.22 -11.01
N ILE A 213 -11.09 -0.29 -9.71
CA ILE A 213 -11.43 0.78 -8.77
C ILE A 213 -10.37 1.88 -8.93
N SER A 214 -10.82 3.09 -9.19
CA SER A 214 -9.91 4.21 -9.36
C SER A 214 -9.44 4.80 -8.02
N PRO A 215 -8.24 5.40 -7.95
CA PRO A 215 -7.79 6.13 -6.77
C PRO A 215 -8.77 7.23 -6.32
N CYS A 216 -9.46 7.85 -7.29
CA CYS A 216 -10.48 8.86 -7.05
C CYS A 216 -11.71 8.27 -6.34
N GLU A 217 -12.11 7.05 -6.67
CA GLU A 217 -13.23 6.37 -5.99
C GLU A 217 -12.84 6.02 -4.55
N LEU A 218 -11.62 5.54 -4.32
CA LEU A 218 -11.13 5.30 -2.97
C LEU A 218 -11.12 6.57 -2.11
N LEU A 219 -10.74 7.72 -2.68
CA LEU A 219 -10.78 9.00 -1.96
C LEU A 219 -12.22 9.44 -1.62
N LYS A 220 -13.21 9.06 -2.42
CA LYS A 220 -14.62 9.46 -2.21
C LYS A 220 -15.38 8.58 -1.22
N THR A 221 -14.86 7.39 -0.90
CA THR A 221 -15.51 6.53 0.11
C THR A 221 -15.43 7.20 1.48
N ASP A 222 -16.46 7.02 2.30
CA ASP A 222 -16.52 7.60 3.65
C ASP A 222 -15.77 6.76 4.69
N LYS A 223 -15.32 5.55 4.30
CA LYS A 223 -14.65 4.62 5.18
C LYS A 223 -13.15 4.83 5.19
N ASN A 224 -12.55 4.48 6.30
CA ASN A 224 -11.10 4.32 6.37
C ASN A 224 -10.66 3.13 5.52
N ILE A 225 -9.43 3.19 5.02
CA ILE A 225 -8.92 2.19 4.07
C ILE A 225 -7.59 1.66 4.56
N VAL A 226 -7.44 0.34 4.55
CA VAL A 226 -6.14 -0.30 4.64
C VAL A 226 -5.76 -0.90 3.28
N LEU A 227 -4.65 -0.41 2.70
CA LEU A 227 -4.08 -0.88 1.46
C LEU A 227 -3.01 -1.94 1.78
N VAL A 228 -3.31 -3.19 1.47
CA VAL A 228 -2.42 -4.32 1.75
C VAL A 228 -1.78 -4.83 0.46
N GLY A 229 -0.52 -5.25 0.53
CA GLY A 229 0.11 -5.87 -0.64
C GLY A 229 1.61 -6.04 -0.51
N LYS A 230 2.19 -6.77 -1.45
CA LYS A 230 3.62 -7.11 -1.48
C LYS A 230 4.53 -5.89 -1.59
N PRO A 231 5.80 -5.99 -1.18
CA PRO A 231 6.80 -4.97 -1.46
C PRO A 231 6.90 -4.66 -2.97
N GLY A 232 7.03 -3.36 -3.31
CA GLY A 232 7.15 -2.95 -4.71
C GLY A 232 5.87 -2.98 -5.55
N ILE A 233 4.73 -3.44 -5.00
CA ILE A 233 3.46 -3.62 -5.71
C ILE A 233 2.75 -2.30 -6.07
N GLY A 234 3.27 -1.15 -5.62
CA GLY A 234 2.76 0.16 -5.99
C GLY A 234 1.91 0.86 -4.94
N LYS A 235 1.83 0.40 -3.68
CA LYS A 235 1.05 1.04 -2.61
C LYS A 235 1.40 2.53 -2.44
N THR A 236 2.69 2.85 -2.32
CA THR A 236 3.19 4.24 -2.24
C THR A 236 2.86 5.04 -3.51
N ALA A 237 2.96 4.45 -4.71
CA ALA A 237 2.58 5.13 -5.94
C ALA A 237 1.08 5.43 -5.98
N LEU A 238 0.24 4.53 -5.47
CA LEU A 238 -1.20 4.73 -5.33
C LEU A 238 -1.53 5.87 -4.35
N THR A 239 -0.88 5.92 -3.18
CA THR A 239 -1.09 7.03 -2.24
C THR A 239 -0.58 8.35 -2.79
N HIS A 240 0.51 8.35 -3.54
CA HIS A 240 1.01 9.54 -4.24
C HIS A 240 0.06 10.01 -5.34
N GLU A 241 -0.59 9.10 -6.05
CA GLU A 241 -1.64 9.48 -7.01
C GLU A 241 -2.85 10.11 -6.30
N MET A 242 -3.24 9.59 -5.14
CA MET A 242 -4.27 10.22 -4.31
C MET A 242 -3.88 11.64 -3.87
N LEU A 243 -2.62 11.84 -3.47
CA LEU A 243 -2.07 13.15 -3.14
C LEU A 243 -2.09 14.10 -4.34
N ARG A 244 -1.72 13.60 -5.54
CA ARG A 244 -1.75 14.39 -6.78
C ARG A 244 -3.17 14.84 -7.11
N LEU A 245 -4.14 13.92 -7.07
CA LEU A 245 -5.54 14.21 -7.34
C LEU A 245 -6.11 15.26 -6.39
N TRP A 246 -5.68 15.25 -5.12
CA TRP A 246 -6.07 16.26 -4.15
C TRP A 246 -5.38 17.62 -4.43
N ALA A 247 -4.07 17.61 -4.67
CA ALA A 247 -3.29 18.84 -4.85
C ALA A 247 -3.64 19.60 -6.15
N GLU A 248 -4.03 18.88 -7.21
CA GLU A 248 -4.44 19.47 -8.49
C GLU A 248 -5.92 19.87 -8.54
N ARG A 249 -6.69 19.49 -7.52
CA ARG A 249 -8.10 19.80 -7.48
C ARG A 249 -8.30 21.30 -7.22
N GLU A 250 -8.98 21.96 -8.15
CA GLU A 250 -9.53 23.30 -7.96
C GLU A 250 -10.77 23.20 -7.07
N SER A 251 -10.58 23.17 -5.77
CA SER A 251 -11.68 23.17 -4.80
C SER A 251 -11.74 24.51 -4.12
N LYS A 252 -12.95 25.09 -4.09
CA LYS A 252 -13.25 26.26 -3.26
C LYS A 252 -13.50 25.90 -1.79
N GLU A 253 -13.59 24.61 -1.50
CA GLU A 253 -13.85 24.09 -0.17
C GLU A 253 -12.52 23.82 0.55
N LEU A 254 -12.47 24.18 1.81
CA LEU A 254 -11.33 23.97 2.68
C LEU A 254 -11.26 22.50 3.07
N ASP A 255 -10.19 21.84 2.68
CA ASP A 255 -9.88 20.45 3.07
C ASP A 255 -8.37 20.28 3.28
N TYR A 256 -8.00 19.32 4.10
CA TYR A 256 -6.60 19.08 4.48
C TYR A 256 -6.22 17.64 4.16
N MET A 257 -5.03 17.46 3.59
CA MET A 257 -4.45 16.13 3.37
C MET A 257 -3.02 16.09 3.91
N PHE A 258 -2.78 15.11 4.78
CA PHE A 258 -1.47 14.85 5.39
C PHE A 258 -0.95 13.49 4.96
N TYR A 259 0.36 13.42 4.75
CA TYR A 259 1.05 12.20 4.35
C TYR A 259 2.25 11.96 5.26
N PHE A 260 2.32 10.78 5.85
CA PHE A 260 3.40 10.36 6.72
C PHE A 260 4.00 9.06 6.19
N ASP A 261 5.30 9.09 5.85
CA ASP A 261 6.08 7.89 5.59
C ASP A 261 6.45 7.25 6.94
N MET A 262 5.73 6.19 7.30
CA MET A 262 5.89 5.53 8.60
C MET A 262 7.22 4.78 8.74
N ARG A 263 7.94 4.63 7.65
CA ARG A 263 9.30 4.06 7.65
C ARG A 263 10.32 5.05 8.22
N GLU A 264 10.02 6.35 8.19
CA GLU A 264 10.85 7.42 8.78
C GLU A 264 10.53 7.58 10.29
N LYS A 265 10.63 6.49 11.06
CA LYS A 265 10.15 6.38 12.46
C LYS A 265 10.67 7.46 13.42
N ALA A 266 11.91 7.89 13.27
CA ALA A 266 12.56 8.81 14.21
C ALA A 266 11.79 10.13 14.45
N HIS A 267 10.99 10.56 13.49
CA HIS A 267 10.15 11.75 13.60
C HIS A 267 8.82 11.52 14.30
N ILE A 268 8.27 10.31 14.14
CA ILE A 268 6.87 10.01 14.50
C ILE A 268 6.79 9.42 15.91
N THR A 269 7.82 8.69 16.35
CA THR A 269 7.84 8.07 17.69
C THR A 269 7.94 9.09 18.82
N ASN A 270 8.58 10.24 18.59
CA ASN A 270 8.78 11.28 19.59
C ASN A 270 7.65 12.32 19.66
N VAL A 271 6.60 12.16 18.86
CA VAL A 271 5.45 13.06 18.79
C VAL A 271 4.60 12.94 20.05
N LYS A 272 4.34 14.07 20.72
CA LYS A 272 3.59 14.11 21.98
C LYS A 272 2.10 14.33 21.79
N ASN A 273 1.70 15.06 20.76
CA ASN A 273 0.33 15.47 20.52
C ASN A 273 0.02 15.65 19.02
N LEU A 274 -1.24 15.92 18.70
CA LEU A 274 -1.72 16.10 17.33
C LEU A 274 -1.02 17.29 16.63
N GLU A 275 -0.82 18.38 17.33
CA GLU A 275 -0.16 19.59 16.80
C GLU A 275 1.26 19.28 16.35
N ASP A 276 2.04 18.56 17.18
CA ASP A 276 3.39 18.14 16.83
C ASP A 276 3.40 17.29 15.55
N LEU A 277 2.45 16.34 15.42
CA LEU A 277 2.35 15.50 14.24
C LEU A 277 2.05 16.32 12.98
N LEU A 278 1.03 17.17 13.03
CA LEU A 278 0.58 17.89 11.84
C LEU A 278 1.52 19.03 11.46
N PHE A 279 2.05 19.76 12.43
CA PHE A 279 2.79 20.99 12.20
C PHE A 279 4.31 20.79 12.27
N THR A 280 4.82 20.14 13.29
CA THR A 280 6.27 19.95 13.42
C THR A 280 6.80 18.90 12.46
N VAL A 281 6.11 17.74 12.37
CA VAL A 281 6.56 16.65 11.48
C VAL A 281 6.19 16.93 10.03
N PHE A 282 4.96 17.36 9.75
CA PHE A 282 4.53 17.54 8.35
C PHE A 282 4.78 18.96 7.85
N SER A 283 3.99 19.95 8.29
CA SER A 283 4.15 21.34 7.82
C SER A 283 3.50 22.32 8.78
N GLU A 284 4.26 23.27 9.30
CA GLU A 284 3.76 24.32 10.19
C GLU A 284 3.06 25.43 9.39
N PRO A 285 1.91 25.98 9.86
CA PRO A 285 1.31 27.17 9.29
C PRO A 285 2.23 28.39 9.43
N ASP A 286 2.20 29.31 8.46
CA ASP A 286 3.00 30.54 8.53
C ASP A 286 2.37 31.57 9.49
N GLU A 287 1.03 31.51 9.67
CA GLU A 287 0.25 32.38 10.54
C GLU A 287 -0.98 31.64 11.07
N GLY A 288 -1.55 32.11 12.17
CA GLY A 288 -2.83 31.59 12.70
C GLY A 288 -2.78 30.12 13.12
N LYS A 289 -1.69 29.67 13.74
CA LYS A 289 -1.46 28.26 14.10
C LYS A 289 -2.61 27.67 14.92
N ASP A 290 -3.08 28.41 15.95
CA ASP A 290 -4.19 27.96 16.82
C ASP A 290 -5.51 27.90 16.04
N GLU A 291 -5.75 28.89 15.16
CA GLU A 291 -6.94 28.96 14.34
C GLU A 291 -7.01 27.77 13.35
N VAL A 292 -5.91 27.47 12.70
CA VAL A 292 -5.77 26.31 11.80
C VAL A 292 -5.99 25.01 12.56
N LEU A 293 -5.39 24.86 13.75
CA LEU A 293 -5.56 23.64 14.55
C LEU A 293 -7.00 23.47 15.04
N GLN A 294 -7.66 24.58 15.41
CA GLN A 294 -9.08 24.53 15.80
C GLN A 294 -9.98 24.19 14.61
N ASP A 295 -9.68 24.71 13.43
CA ASP A 295 -10.44 24.40 12.22
C ASP A 295 -10.31 22.89 11.88
N ILE A 296 -9.09 22.35 11.88
CA ILE A 296 -8.83 20.93 11.67
C ILE A 296 -9.59 20.05 12.67
N LYS A 297 -9.62 20.43 13.96
CA LYS A 297 -10.33 19.70 15.00
C LYS A 297 -11.85 19.78 14.86
N ARG A 298 -12.39 20.95 14.50
CA ARG A 298 -13.84 21.16 14.34
C ARG A 298 -14.40 20.51 13.09
N HIS A 299 -13.63 20.56 12.00
CA HIS A 299 -14.01 20.05 10.68
C HIS A 299 -13.15 18.82 10.32
N SER A 300 -13.03 17.87 11.26
CA SER A 300 -12.21 16.69 11.06
C SER A 300 -12.70 15.78 9.91
N ASP A 301 -13.94 15.92 9.47
CA ASP A 301 -14.51 15.30 8.27
C ASP A 301 -13.88 15.80 6.95
N ASN A 302 -13.26 17.00 6.95
CA ASN A 302 -12.50 17.54 5.82
C ASN A 302 -11.01 17.16 5.86
N VAL A 303 -10.61 16.31 6.80
CA VAL A 303 -9.21 15.89 6.98
C VAL A 303 -9.02 14.48 6.45
N THR A 304 -8.00 14.31 5.63
CA THR A 304 -7.52 12.98 5.20
C THR A 304 -6.08 12.80 5.66
N ILE A 305 -5.79 11.67 6.31
CA ILE A 305 -4.45 11.33 6.78
C ILE A 305 -4.03 10.02 6.13
N ILE A 306 -2.85 10.02 5.51
CA ILE A 306 -2.26 8.85 4.89
C ILE A 306 -1.04 8.44 5.71
N PHE A 307 -1.04 7.21 6.23
CA PHE A 307 0.10 6.55 6.86
C PHE A 307 0.67 5.50 5.92
N ASP A 308 1.77 5.83 5.22
CA ASP A 308 2.37 4.94 4.23
C ASP A 308 3.47 4.07 4.84
N GLY A 309 3.29 2.73 4.76
CA GLY A 309 4.26 1.76 5.25
C GLY A 309 4.21 1.55 6.76
N LEU A 310 3.01 1.48 7.34
CA LEU A 310 2.83 1.17 8.75
C LEU A 310 3.29 -0.27 9.03
N THR A 311 4.22 -0.45 9.98
CA THR A 311 4.76 -1.76 10.40
C THR A 311 4.49 -2.05 11.88
N ASP A 312 4.27 -1.01 12.68
CA ASP A 312 3.96 -1.11 14.11
C ASP A 312 3.33 0.19 14.62
N LEU A 313 2.73 0.14 15.81
CA LEU A 313 2.09 1.27 16.50
C LEU A 313 2.99 1.86 17.58
N SER A 314 4.21 2.20 17.23
CA SER A 314 5.18 2.77 18.18
C SER A 314 4.84 4.21 18.63
N SER A 315 3.89 4.89 17.97
CA SER A 315 3.49 6.26 18.31
C SER A 315 2.10 6.32 18.96
N PRO A 316 2.00 6.77 20.23
CA PRO A 316 0.71 6.90 20.92
C PRO A 316 -0.27 7.87 20.24
N VAL A 317 0.24 8.87 19.51
CA VAL A 317 -0.61 9.83 18.78
C VAL A 317 -1.21 9.18 17.53
N VAL A 318 -0.44 8.36 16.83
CA VAL A 318 -0.94 7.59 15.68
C VAL A 318 -2.00 6.59 16.15
N GLU A 319 -1.74 5.85 17.22
CA GLU A 319 -2.71 4.92 17.82
C GLU A 319 -4.05 5.61 18.16
N LYS A 320 -4.02 6.77 18.84
CA LYS A 320 -5.22 7.56 19.14
C LYS A 320 -5.96 8.05 17.88
N LEU A 321 -5.26 8.34 16.79
CA LEU A 321 -5.90 8.68 15.52
C LEU A 321 -6.59 7.47 14.89
N LEU A 322 -5.96 6.28 14.95
CA LEU A 322 -6.54 5.04 14.44
C LEU A 322 -7.78 4.62 15.23
N ASN A 323 -7.73 4.77 16.57
CA ASN A 323 -8.86 4.50 17.48
C ASN A 323 -9.95 5.58 17.43
N LYS A 324 -9.76 6.66 16.63
CA LYS A 324 -10.71 7.78 16.52
C LYS A 324 -10.85 8.64 17.79
N ASP A 325 -9.92 8.53 18.72
CA ASP A 325 -9.87 9.40 19.91
C ASP A 325 -9.45 10.83 19.54
N LEU A 326 -8.67 10.95 18.45
CA LEU A 326 -8.31 12.22 17.85
C LEU A 326 -8.88 12.28 16.43
N LEU A 327 -9.46 13.42 16.03
CA LEU A 327 -10.08 13.65 14.73
C LEU A 327 -11.06 12.52 14.34
N PRO A 328 -12.16 12.34 15.06
CA PRO A 328 -13.03 11.16 14.94
C PRO A 328 -13.64 10.97 13.54
N LEU A 329 -13.83 12.05 12.79
CA LEU A 329 -14.42 12.04 11.44
C LEU A 329 -13.37 12.07 10.32
N ALA A 330 -12.07 12.20 10.65
CA ALA A 330 -11.03 12.22 9.65
C ALA A 330 -10.98 10.87 8.89
N LYS A 331 -10.74 10.96 7.58
CA LYS A 331 -10.47 9.79 6.76
C LYS A 331 -9.04 9.34 6.97
N ILE A 332 -8.85 8.06 7.28
CA ILE A 332 -7.53 7.47 7.46
C ILE A 332 -7.29 6.44 6.37
N ILE A 333 -6.14 6.54 5.72
CA ILE A 333 -5.66 5.59 4.72
C ILE A 333 -4.32 5.07 5.20
N ILE A 334 -4.19 3.75 5.29
CA ILE A 334 -2.97 3.08 5.75
C ILE A 334 -2.45 2.19 4.64
N THR A 335 -1.14 2.12 4.48
CA THR A 335 -0.53 1.06 3.68
C THR A 335 0.34 0.17 4.56
N CYS A 336 0.22 -1.13 4.40
CA CYS A 336 1.05 -2.12 5.10
C CYS A 336 1.42 -3.28 4.17
N ARG A 337 2.35 -4.13 4.61
CA ARG A 337 2.59 -5.43 3.98
C ARG A 337 1.58 -6.44 4.52
N ALA A 338 1.31 -7.50 3.77
CA ALA A 338 0.44 -8.58 4.25
C ALA A 338 0.96 -9.24 5.53
N ASP A 339 2.28 -9.34 5.67
CA ASP A 339 2.94 -9.91 6.86
C ASP A 339 2.91 -8.97 8.09
N ASP A 340 2.68 -7.68 7.88
CA ASP A 340 2.61 -6.65 8.92
C ASP A 340 1.13 -6.27 9.24
N GLU A 341 0.15 -6.95 8.62
CA GLU A 341 -1.27 -6.67 8.83
C GLU A 341 -1.71 -7.17 10.22
N ASP A 342 -2.10 -6.24 11.08
CA ASP A 342 -2.69 -6.53 12.38
C ASP A 342 -4.21 -6.63 12.25
N GLU A 343 -4.74 -7.86 12.24
CA GLU A 343 -6.17 -8.11 12.06
C GLU A 343 -7.02 -7.49 13.18
N ASP A 344 -6.51 -7.43 14.41
CA ASP A 344 -7.24 -6.90 15.54
C ASP A 344 -7.36 -5.37 15.48
N LEU A 345 -6.32 -4.71 15.00
CA LEU A 345 -6.28 -3.25 14.87
C LEU A 345 -7.20 -2.72 13.77
N PHE A 346 -7.31 -3.45 12.66
CA PHE A 346 -8.09 -3.01 11.49
C PHE A 346 -9.49 -3.61 11.43
N SER A 347 -9.84 -4.51 12.38
CA SER A 347 -11.15 -5.16 12.40
C SER A 347 -12.28 -4.15 12.67
N GLY A 348 -13.17 -4.00 11.70
CA GLY A 348 -14.46 -3.31 11.82
C GLY A 348 -14.53 -1.86 11.35
N ASN A 349 -13.43 -1.11 11.38
CA ASN A 349 -13.42 0.33 11.01
C ASN A 349 -12.74 0.64 9.67
N PHE A 350 -12.09 -0.34 9.03
CA PHE A 350 -11.34 -0.17 7.81
C PHE A 350 -11.86 -1.09 6.70
N ASP A 351 -12.03 -0.55 5.50
CA ASP A 351 -12.19 -1.35 4.30
C ASP A 351 -10.81 -1.83 3.83
N ARG A 352 -10.64 -3.14 3.76
CA ARG A 352 -9.42 -3.77 3.27
C ARG A 352 -9.42 -3.76 1.74
N VAL A 353 -8.37 -3.20 1.16
CA VAL A 353 -8.12 -3.18 -0.28
C VAL A 353 -6.78 -3.83 -0.56
N GLU A 354 -6.79 -4.94 -1.26
CA GLU A 354 -5.56 -5.61 -1.67
C GLU A 354 -5.05 -5.07 -3.00
N VAL A 355 -3.80 -4.62 -3.02
CA VAL A 355 -3.11 -4.13 -4.22
C VAL A 355 -2.43 -5.31 -4.90
N LYS A 356 -2.91 -5.67 -6.11
CA LYS A 356 -2.44 -6.83 -6.88
C LYS A 356 -1.36 -6.50 -7.91
N GLY A 357 -1.07 -5.22 -8.16
CA GLY A 357 -0.08 -4.77 -9.14
C GLY A 357 -0.66 -4.49 -10.53
N PHE A 358 0.12 -4.72 -11.58
CA PHE A 358 -0.27 -4.44 -12.95
C PHE A 358 -1.06 -5.61 -13.59
N SER A 359 -2.08 -5.29 -14.37
CA SER A 359 -2.70 -6.23 -15.32
C SER A 359 -1.78 -6.44 -16.53
N GLU A 360 -2.03 -7.47 -17.31
CA GLU A 360 -1.29 -7.70 -18.57
C GLU A 360 -1.42 -6.52 -19.53
N GLN A 361 -2.60 -5.93 -19.61
CA GLN A 361 -2.83 -4.75 -20.44
C GLN A 361 -2.04 -3.54 -19.91
N THR A 362 -2.02 -3.36 -18.60
CA THR A 362 -1.24 -2.29 -17.95
C THR A 362 0.25 -2.46 -18.19
N ILE A 363 0.77 -3.72 -18.12
CA ILE A 363 2.17 -4.02 -18.45
C ILE A 363 2.49 -3.60 -19.88
N LYS A 364 1.65 -3.97 -20.86
CA LYS A 364 1.83 -3.59 -22.26
C LYS A 364 1.86 -2.07 -22.44
N THR A 365 0.92 -1.37 -21.81
CA THR A 365 0.85 0.10 -21.86
C THR A 365 2.11 0.74 -21.25
N TYR A 366 2.52 0.24 -20.06
CA TYR A 366 3.71 0.73 -19.37
C TYR A 366 5.00 0.53 -20.19
N LEU A 367 5.20 -0.69 -20.71
CA LEU A 367 6.38 -1.03 -21.49
C LEU A 367 6.42 -0.29 -22.84
N SER A 368 5.25 -0.10 -23.46
CA SER A 368 5.14 0.70 -24.70
C SER A 368 5.57 2.15 -24.47
N ALA A 369 5.08 2.77 -23.38
CA ALA A 369 5.43 4.14 -23.03
C ALA A 369 6.91 4.29 -22.63
N THR A 370 7.50 3.25 -22.01
CA THR A 370 8.86 3.32 -21.45
C THR A 370 9.94 2.87 -22.43
N LEU A 371 9.68 1.81 -23.23
CA LEU A 371 10.66 1.15 -24.09
C LEU A 371 10.39 1.34 -25.59
N GLY A 372 9.23 1.81 -25.99
CA GLY A 372 8.84 1.88 -27.40
C GLY A 372 8.93 0.51 -28.09
N GLU A 373 9.68 0.40 -29.18
CA GLU A 373 9.85 -0.86 -29.94
C GLU A 373 10.57 -1.97 -29.15
N ASP A 374 11.44 -1.63 -28.20
CA ASP A 374 12.16 -2.61 -27.38
C ASP A 374 11.24 -3.39 -26.43
N GLN A 375 9.98 -2.96 -26.22
CA GLN A 375 8.98 -3.70 -25.46
C GLN A 375 8.80 -5.14 -25.94
N LYS A 376 8.98 -5.40 -27.23
CA LYS A 376 8.86 -6.75 -27.85
C LYS A 376 9.78 -7.76 -27.18
N LYS A 377 10.97 -7.34 -26.71
CA LYS A 377 11.93 -8.19 -26.02
C LYS A 377 11.38 -8.71 -24.69
N VAL A 378 10.61 -7.89 -23.97
CA VAL A 378 9.98 -8.28 -22.71
C VAL A 378 8.71 -9.09 -22.98
N LEU A 379 7.86 -8.62 -23.92
CA LEU A 379 6.56 -9.25 -24.21
C LEU A 379 6.67 -10.63 -24.86
N SER A 380 7.81 -10.97 -25.48
CA SER A 380 8.08 -12.32 -25.99
C SER A 380 8.59 -13.30 -24.93
N ASN A 381 8.92 -12.84 -23.72
CA ASN A 381 9.46 -13.64 -22.65
C ASN A 381 8.46 -13.71 -21.48
N LEU A 382 7.85 -14.90 -21.31
CA LEU A 382 6.82 -15.11 -20.30
C LEU A 382 7.33 -14.88 -18.84
N GLU A 383 8.60 -15.16 -18.58
CA GLU A 383 9.21 -14.94 -17.26
C GLU A 383 9.35 -13.44 -16.97
N LEU A 384 9.80 -12.65 -17.95
CA LEU A 384 9.89 -11.20 -17.81
C LEU A 384 8.51 -10.55 -17.64
N ILE A 385 7.49 -10.98 -18.39
CA ILE A 385 6.11 -10.50 -18.19
C ILE A 385 5.63 -10.81 -16.77
N THR A 386 5.92 -12.02 -16.27
CA THR A 386 5.56 -12.45 -14.92
C THR A 386 6.18 -11.53 -13.85
N LEU A 387 7.45 -11.15 -14.02
CA LEU A 387 8.10 -10.19 -13.12
C LEU A 387 7.45 -8.80 -13.20
N CYS A 388 7.03 -8.36 -14.40
CA CYS A 388 6.44 -7.04 -14.62
C CYS A 388 5.05 -6.83 -13.99
N HIS A 389 4.41 -7.86 -13.43
CA HIS A 389 3.20 -7.68 -12.62
C HIS A 389 3.45 -6.83 -11.37
N VAL A 390 4.66 -6.82 -10.85
CA VAL A 390 5.07 -5.92 -9.79
C VAL A 390 5.61 -4.65 -10.41
N PRO A 391 4.97 -3.48 -10.25
CA PRO A 391 5.35 -2.22 -10.90
C PRO A 391 6.82 -1.84 -10.72
N MET A 392 7.37 -2.09 -9.54
CA MET A 392 8.79 -1.84 -9.28
C MET A 392 9.70 -2.73 -10.14
N TYR A 393 9.34 -4.00 -10.33
CA TYR A 393 10.11 -4.88 -11.19
C TYR A 393 9.92 -4.52 -12.66
N ALA A 394 8.72 -4.08 -13.07
CA ALA A 394 8.50 -3.55 -14.42
C ALA A 394 9.41 -2.35 -14.72
N LEU A 395 9.55 -1.42 -13.78
CA LEU A 395 10.48 -0.29 -13.86
C LEU A 395 11.94 -0.76 -14.02
N MET A 396 12.37 -1.70 -13.20
CA MET A 396 13.73 -2.23 -13.21
C MET A 396 14.03 -3.04 -14.48
N VAL A 397 13.09 -3.88 -14.92
CA VAL A 397 13.21 -4.63 -16.20
C VAL A 397 13.30 -3.65 -17.37
N ALA A 398 12.48 -2.61 -17.38
CA ALA A 398 12.56 -1.58 -18.42
C ALA A 398 13.92 -0.87 -18.42
N ALA A 399 14.47 -0.53 -17.25
CA ALA A 399 15.81 0.04 -17.13
C ALA A 399 16.89 -0.91 -17.64
N CYS A 400 16.82 -2.21 -17.30
CA CYS A 400 17.75 -3.23 -17.81
C CYS A 400 17.68 -3.39 -19.33
N VAL A 401 16.48 -3.44 -19.91
CA VAL A 401 16.29 -3.63 -21.36
C VAL A 401 16.70 -2.39 -22.16
N SER A 402 16.52 -1.20 -21.60
CA SER A 402 17.00 0.05 -22.23
C SER A 402 18.53 0.15 -22.27
N SER A 403 19.24 -0.57 -21.41
CA SER A 403 20.69 -0.65 -21.37
C SER A 403 21.17 -1.81 -22.25
N LYS A 404 21.98 -1.52 -23.28
CA LYS A 404 22.50 -2.53 -24.24
C LYS A 404 23.50 -3.53 -23.63
N HIS A 405 23.98 -3.27 -22.41
CA HIS A 405 25.09 -3.99 -21.79
C HIS A 405 24.69 -4.87 -20.60
N VAL A 406 23.42 -4.96 -20.28
CA VAL A 406 22.89 -5.70 -19.13
C VAL A 406 22.18 -6.97 -19.63
N PRO A 407 22.50 -8.17 -19.08
CA PRO A 407 21.80 -9.40 -19.44
C PRO A 407 20.32 -9.34 -18.98
N GLN A 408 19.45 -10.03 -19.72
CA GLN A 408 18.04 -10.13 -19.34
C GLN A 408 17.91 -10.94 -18.03
N PRO A 409 17.24 -10.41 -17.00
CA PRO A 409 17.03 -11.13 -15.76
C PRO A 409 15.95 -12.21 -15.92
N CYS A 410 16.06 -13.33 -15.21
CA CYS A 410 15.00 -14.33 -15.10
C CYS A 410 14.47 -14.49 -13.67
N THR A 411 15.14 -13.92 -12.68
CA THR A 411 14.72 -13.92 -11.27
C THR A 411 14.67 -12.50 -10.72
N ILE A 412 13.96 -12.32 -9.59
CA ILE A 412 13.89 -11.04 -8.89
C ILE A 412 15.28 -10.57 -8.48
N THR A 413 16.09 -11.46 -7.90
CA THR A 413 17.46 -11.11 -7.45
C THR A 413 18.36 -10.67 -8.60
N GLU A 414 18.21 -11.25 -9.80
CA GLU A 414 18.97 -10.81 -10.98
C GLU A 414 18.61 -9.39 -11.41
N ILE A 415 17.35 -8.98 -11.22
CA ILE A 415 16.96 -7.57 -11.43
C ILE A 415 17.79 -6.66 -10.52
N TYR A 416 17.91 -6.99 -9.23
CA TYR A 416 18.67 -6.19 -8.27
C TYR A 416 20.17 -6.19 -8.59
N ILE A 417 20.74 -7.34 -8.95
CA ILE A 417 22.14 -7.42 -9.39
C ILE A 417 22.38 -6.48 -10.58
N ASN A 418 21.49 -6.52 -11.56
CA ASN A 418 21.60 -5.68 -12.75
C ASN A 418 21.45 -4.19 -12.41
N ILE A 419 20.54 -3.82 -11.50
CA ILE A 419 20.36 -2.43 -11.06
C ILE A 419 21.58 -1.94 -10.30
N VAL A 420 22.17 -2.75 -9.41
CA VAL A 420 23.40 -2.39 -8.71
C VAL A 420 24.53 -2.13 -9.70
N ARG A 421 24.72 -3.04 -10.65
CA ARG A 421 25.74 -2.87 -11.71
C ARG A 421 25.50 -1.61 -12.54
N PHE A 422 24.25 -1.36 -12.91
CA PHE A 422 23.87 -0.21 -13.72
C PHE A 422 24.09 1.12 -12.99
N CYS A 423 23.66 1.23 -11.74
CA CYS A 423 23.88 2.43 -10.93
C CYS A 423 25.37 2.73 -10.73
N LEU A 424 26.17 1.71 -10.46
CA LEU A 424 27.63 1.86 -10.35
C LEU A 424 28.24 2.31 -11.68
N GLN A 425 27.76 1.83 -12.82
CA GLN A 425 28.24 2.20 -14.14
C GLN A 425 27.91 3.64 -14.52
N ILE A 426 26.67 4.11 -14.29
CA ILE A 426 26.24 5.48 -14.59
C ILE A 426 27.08 6.50 -13.82
N ASN A 427 27.32 6.23 -12.54
CA ASN A 427 27.95 7.20 -11.66
C ASN A 427 29.47 7.16 -11.71
N SER A 428 30.06 6.15 -12.34
CA SER A 428 31.53 6.01 -12.40
C SER A 428 32.23 7.04 -13.29
N LYS A 429 31.54 7.89 -14.06
CA LYS A 429 32.10 8.86 -15.05
C LYS A 429 33.20 8.29 -15.95
N THR A 430 33.56 7.02 -15.79
CA THR A 430 34.64 6.34 -16.49
C THR A 430 34.07 5.62 -17.73
N LYS A 431 34.20 6.27 -18.87
CA LYS A 431 33.93 5.63 -20.16
C LYS A 431 34.78 4.35 -20.29
N LYS A 432 34.12 3.17 -20.35
CA LYS A 432 34.65 1.89 -20.80
C LYS A 432 35.75 1.18 -19.97
N LYS A 433 35.90 1.42 -18.69
CA LYS A 433 36.67 0.47 -17.86
C LYS A 433 35.80 -0.72 -17.49
N ASP A 434 36.40 -1.89 -17.45
CA ASP A 434 35.73 -3.14 -17.02
C ASP A 434 35.00 -2.92 -15.69
N LEU A 435 33.66 -3.04 -15.72
CA LEU A 435 32.81 -2.86 -14.55
C LEU A 435 33.21 -3.79 -13.40
N ASN A 436 33.71 -4.99 -13.72
CA ASN A 436 34.14 -5.96 -12.75
C ASN A 436 35.37 -5.47 -11.98
N SER A 437 36.35 -4.90 -12.69
CA SER A 437 37.49 -4.25 -12.06
C SER A 437 37.08 -3.06 -11.19
N PHE A 438 36.10 -2.29 -11.64
CA PHE A 438 35.56 -1.19 -10.83
C PHE A 438 34.89 -1.68 -9.55
N ILE A 439 34.04 -2.72 -9.60
CA ILE A 439 33.42 -3.34 -8.42
C ILE A 439 34.48 -3.80 -7.42
N SER A 440 35.55 -4.45 -7.90
CA SER A 440 36.66 -4.89 -7.03
C SER A 440 37.38 -3.73 -6.32
N THR A 441 37.44 -2.55 -6.95
CA THR A 441 38.02 -1.35 -6.31
C THR A 441 37.09 -0.71 -5.27
N LYS A 442 35.79 -1.05 -5.26
CA LYS A 442 34.75 -0.52 -4.37
C LYS A 442 34.21 -1.55 -3.38
N THR A 443 34.88 -2.66 -3.24
CA THR A 443 34.45 -3.76 -2.37
C THR A 443 34.21 -3.29 -0.93
N GLU A 444 35.15 -2.58 -0.34
CA GLU A 444 35.05 -2.11 1.05
C GLU A 444 33.86 -1.19 1.26
N GLU A 445 33.64 -0.24 0.35
CA GLU A 445 32.51 0.70 0.42
C GLU A 445 31.16 0.00 0.22
N ILE A 446 31.10 -0.96 -0.70
CA ILE A 446 29.88 -1.75 -0.95
C ILE A 446 29.55 -2.63 0.25
N LEU A 447 30.55 -3.27 0.86
CA LEU A 447 30.35 -4.11 2.04
C LEU A 447 30.03 -3.29 3.29
N SER A 448 30.62 -2.11 3.45
CA SER A 448 30.24 -1.17 4.52
C SER A 448 28.79 -0.72 4.39
N LEU A 449 28.33 -0.40 3.17
CA LEU A 449 26.91 -0.10 2.92
C LEU A 449 26.00 -1.30 3.21
N ALA A 450 26.46 -2.50 2.88
CA ALA A 450 25.73 -3.74 3.13
C ALA A 450 25.56 -4.02 4.64
N GLU A 451 26.58 -3.73 5.45
CA GLU A 451 26.51 -3.82 6.92
C GLU A 451 25.46 -2.87 7.50
N VAL A 452 25.52 -1.60 7.10
CA VAL A 452 24.54 -0.59 7.54
C VAL A 452 23.12 -1.00 7.11
N ALA A 453 22.96 -1.55 5.90
CA ALA A 453 21.69 -2.07 5.42
C ALA A 453 21.16 -3.23 6.29
N PHE A 454 22.02 -4.15 6.69
CA PHE A 454 21.63 -5.26 7.57
C PHE A 454 21.17 -4.77 8.94
N LEU A 455 21.93 -3.89 9.58
CA LEU A 455 21.59 -3.32 10.90
C LEU A 455 20.24 -2.57 10.83
N ALA A 456 20.06 -1.74 9.81
CA ALA A 456 18.80 -1.01 9.60
C ALA A 456 17.62 -1.97 9.35
N THR A 457 17.83 -3.03 8.56
CA THR A 457 16.78 -4.04 8.31
C THR A 457 16.41 -4.79 9.58
N GLN A 458 17.40 -5.19 10.38
CA GLN A 458 17.18 -5.87 11.66
C GLN A 458 16.35 -5.02 12.64
N GLN A 459 16.53 -3.70 12.60
CA GLN A 459 15.82 -2.72 13.43
C GLN A 459 14.49 -2.25 12.81
N LYS A 460 14.09 -2.75 11.65
CA LYS A 460 12.94 -2.26 10.86
C LYS A 460 13.04 -0.75 10.55
N SER A 461 14.25 -0.22 10.44
CA SER A 461 14.53 1.18 10.16
C SER A 461 14.90 1.39 8.70
N VAL A 462 14.56 2.55 8.13
CA VAL A 462 15.07 3.00 6.83
C VAL A 462 16.17 4.05 6.98
N ASN A 463 16.29 4.66 8.16
CA ASN A 463 17.31 5.64 8.43
C ASN A 463 18.67 4.96 8.59
N LEU A 464 19.60 5.28 7.72
CA LEU A 464 20.95 4.77 7.76
C LEU A 464 21.79 5.66 8.69
N THR A 465 21.95 5.22 9.92
CA THR A 465 22.86 5.82 10.88
C THR A 465 24.28 5.29 10.64
N ASN A 466 25.30 6.11 10.91
CA ASN A 466 26.72 5.71 10.82
C ASN A 466 27.21 5.36 9.40
N LEU A 467 26.67 6.01 8.38
CA LEU A 467 27.18 5.84 7.02
C LEU A 467 28.60 6.44 6.93
N THR A 468 29.59 5.57 6.83
CA THR A 468 31.01 5.98 6.71
C THR A 468 31.41 6.26 5.27
N CYS A 469 30.65 5.74 4.31
CA CYS A 469 30.93 5.88 2.90
C CYS A 469 30.63 7.30 2.41
N LYS A 470 31.63 7.94 1.79
CA LYS A 470 31.53 9.25 1.14
C LYS A 470 31.58 9.15 -0.39
N ASP A 471 31.73 7.96 -0.93
CA ASP A 471 31.83 7.76 -2.38
C ASP A 471 30.52 8.00 -3.09
N SER A 472 30.52 8.93 -4.04
CA SER A 472 29.32 9.32 -4.79
C SER A 472 28.69 8.18 -5.60
N CYS A 473 29.47 7.18 -6.02
CA CYS A 473 28.96 6.03 -6.77
C CYS A 473 28.15 5.10 -5.89
N VAL A 474 28.57 4.90 -4.65
CA VAL A 474 27.84 4.07 -3.67
C VAL A 474 26.64 4.83 -3.11
N LEU A 475 26.77 6.14 -2.89
CA LEU A 475 25.66 7.00 -2.47
C LEU A 475 24.51 7.07 -3.50
N SER A 476 24.74 6.67 -4.74
CA SER A 476 23.70 6.65 -5.78
C SER A 476 22.53 5.72 -5.48
N PHE A 477 22.67 4.75 -4.59
CA PHE A 477 21.60 3.89 -4.11
C PHE A 477 20.73 4.54 -3.04
N LEU A 478 21.11 5.71 -2.57
CA LEU A 478 20.55 6.38 -1.42
C LEU A 478 19.83 7.67 -1.81
N LYS A 479 18.85 8.03 -1.02
CA LYS A 479 18.21 9.36 -1.03
C LYS A 479 18.55 10.07 0.29
N PRO A 480 18.78 11.38 0.29
CA PRO A 480 18.96 12.14 1.51
C PRO A 480 17.61 12.28 2.25
N LEU A 481 17.64 12.15 3.57
CA LEU A 481 16.52 12.42 4.47
C LEU A 481 16.93 13.58 5.38
N LEU A 482 16.05 14.59 5.50
CA LEU A 482 16.23 15.72 6.39
C LEU A 482 15.49 15.44 7.70
N ILE A 483 16.22 15.18 8.76
CA ILE A 483 15.68 14.94 10.11
C ILE A 483 15.79 16.23 10.94
N LYS A 484 14.67 16.71 11.48
CA LYS A 484 14.67 17.78 12.48
C LYS A 484 14.81 17.16 13.88
N GLU A 485 15.96 17.24 14.51
CA GLU A 485 16.18 16.80 15.90
C GLU A 485 15.74 17.84 16.92
N ALA A 486 15.80 19.12 16.56
CA ALA A 486 15.32 20.23 17.37
C ALA A 486 14.72 21.32 16.47
N VAL A 487 14.10 22.33 17.08
CA VAL A 487 13.46 23.45 16.36
C VAL A 487 14.45 24.15 15.40
N THR A 488 15.74 24.15 15.73
CA THR A 488 16.81 24.83 14.97
C THR A 488 17.81 23.87 14.33
N GLU A 489 17.73 22.57 14.57
CA GLU A 489 18.75 21.62 14.13
C GLU A 489 18.14 20.59 13.17
N THR A 490 18.62 20.62 11.93
CA THR A 490 18.24 19.66 10.89
C THR A 490 19.46 18.83 10.53
N ILE A 491 19.39 17.53 10.76
CA ILE A 491 20.43 16.58 10.38
C ILE A 491 20.05 15.92 9.05
N THR A 492 21.02 15.80 8.16
CA THR A 492 20.85 15.04 6.91
C THR A 492 21.29 13.60 7.14
N THR A 493 20.37 12.67 7.05
CA THR A 493 20.64 11.24 7.01
C THR A 493 20.40 10.70 5.60
N HIS A 494 20.52 9.38 5.43
CA HIS A 494 20.29 8.72 4.15
C HIS A 494 19.35 7.53 4.33
N ALA A 495 18.58 7.21 3.28
CA ALA A 495 17.85 5.98 3.16
C ALA A 495 18.07 5.38 1.77
N PHE A 496 17.89 4.08 1.62
CA PHE A 496 17.88 3.48 0.29
C PHE A 496 16.73 4.03 -0.56
N LEU A 497 16.92 4.11 -1.86
CA LEU A 497 15.89 4.54 -2.83
C LEU A 497 14.60 3.74 -2.67
N HIS A 498 14.74 2.45 -2.33
CA HIS A 498 13.62 1.58 -1.99
C HIS A 498 14.03 0.59 -0.90
N TYR A 499 13.08 0.22 -0.02
CA TYR A 499 13.36 -0.69 1.10
C TYR A 499 13.86 -2.06 0.65
N THR A 500 13.38 -2.59 -0.48
CA THR A 500 13.84 -3.88 -1.01
C THR A 500 15.29 -3.84 -1.52
N VAL A 501 15.81 -2.66 -1.90
CA VAL A 501 17.24 -2.49 -2.18
C VAL A 501 18.06 -2.62 -0.91
N GLN A 502 17.56 -2.07 0.22
CA GLN A 502 18.15 -2.28 1.54
C GLN A 502 18.18 -3.77 1.90
N GLU A 503 17.06 -4.49 1.70
CA GLU A 503 16.98 -5.94 1.94
C GLU A 503 18.00 -6.72 1.08
N PHE A 504 18.18 -6.34 -0.19
CA PHE A 504 19.19 -6.95 -1.06
C PHE A 504 20.63 -6.74 -0.52
N PHE A 505 20.99 -5.53 -0.11
CA PHE A 505 22.30 -5.26 0.48
C PHE A 505 22.48 -5.95 1.83
N ALA A 506 21.43 -6.04 2.65
CA ALA A 506 21.46 -6.79 3.90
C ALA A 506 21.71 -8.30 3.68
N ALA A 507 21.10 -8.89 2.65
CA ALA A 507 21.35 -10.27 2.24
C ALA A 507 22.81 -10.46 1.75
N LEU A 508 23.36 -9.49 1.03
CA LEU A 508 24.76 -9.49 0.62
C LEU A 508 25.72 -9.53 1.82
N TRP A 509 25.44 -8.72 2.86
CA TRP A 509 26.24 -8.71 4.09
C TRP A 509 26.20 -10.05 4.82
N LEU A 510 25.04 -10.71 4.90
CA LEU A 510 24.92 -12.03 5.52
C LEU A 510 25.79 -13.08 4.84
N LEU A 511 25.96 -13.01 3.53
CA LEU A 511 26.82 -13.92 2.80
C LEU A 511 28.31 -13.70 3.06
N THR A 512 28.71 -12.51 3.50
CA THR A 512 30.06 -12.25 4.01
C THR A 512 30.25 -12.65 5.47
N ASN A 513 29.16 -12.99 6.18
CA ASN A 513 29.14 -13.39 7.58
C ASN A 513 28.32 -14.69 7.77
N PRO A 514 28.72 -15.82 7.15
CA PRO A 514 27.92 -17.03 7.05
C PRO A 514 27.59 -17.70 8.40
N ASP A 515 28.38 -17.42 9.44
CA ASP A 515 28.14 -17.84 10.81
C ASP A 515 26.82 -17.29 11.38
N LYS A 516 26.36 -16.11 10.92
CA LYS A 516 25.11 -15.49 11.38
C LYS A 516 23.87 -15.99 10.65
N ILE A 517 24.01 -16.69 9.55
CA ILE A 517 22.86 -17.11 8.70
C ILE A 517 21.92 -18.03 9.48
N ARG A 518 22.44 -18.99 10.24
CA ARG A 518 21.61 -19.91 11.05
C ARG A 518 20.79 -19.18 12.09
N ASP A 519 21.40 -18.23 12.77
CA ASP A 519 20.69 -17.41 13.76
C ASP A 519 19.57 -16.58 13.11
N VAL A 520 19.83 -16.03 11.92
CA VAL A 520 18.80 -15.31 11.16
C VAL A 520 17.66 -16.22 10.73
N PHE A 521 17.93 -17.47 10.31
CA PHE A 521 16.87 -18.44 10.00
C PHE A 521 15.98 -18.71 11.21
N GLN A 522 16.56 -18.92 12.39
CA GLN A 522 15.79 -19.10 13.63
C GLN A 522 14.99 -17.85 14.02
N GLN A 523 15.58 -16.67 13.88
CA GLN A 523 14.90 -15.40 14.13
C GLN A 523 13.70 -15.20 13.20
N CYS A 524 13.77 -15.63 11.93
CA CYS A 524 12.67 -15.53 10.98
C CYS A 524 11.41 -16.31 11.38
N LEU A 525 11.53 -17.27 12.31
CA LEU A 525 10.41 -18.05 12.84
C LEU A 525 9.67 -17.30 13.97
N THR A 526 10.24 -16.22 14.50
CA THR A 526 9.64 -15.41 15.57
C THR A 526 8.79 -14.28 14.97
N GLU A 527 7.67 -13.92 15.59
CA GLU A 527 6.82 -12.82 15.16
C GLU A 527 7.57 -11.48 15.10
N GLU A 528 8.48 -11.25 16.04
CA GLU A 528 9.26 -10.01 16.09
C GLU A 528 10.17 -9.80 14.87
N LYS A 529 10.80 -10.89 14.38
CA LYS A 529 11.83 -10.83 13.32
C LYS A 529 11.40 -11.51 12.02
N LYS A 530 10.12 -11.88 11.87
CA LYS A 530 9.59 -12.52 10.65
C LYS A 530 9.90 -11.75 9.35
N HIS A 531 10.03 -10.42 9.41
CA HIS A 531 10.39 -9.58 8.27
C HIS A 531 11.78 -9.89 7.70
N MET A 532 12.71 -10.45 8.50
CA MET A 532 14.03 -10.86 8.01
C MET A 532 13.95 -12.01 6.98
N LYS A 533 12.82 -12.71 6.89
CA LYS A 533 12.53 -13.73 5.90
C LYS A 533 12.69 -13.24 4.45
N HIS A 534 12.46 -11.94 4.21
CA HIS A 534 12.64 -11.34 2.89
C HIS A 534 14.09 -11.33 2.37
N LEU A 535 15.08 -11.52 3.24
CA LEU A 535 16.49 -11.63 2.85
C LEU A 535 16.83 -12.95 2.18
N ILE A 536 16.10 -14.03 2.54
CA ILE A 536 16.43 -15.41 2.18
C ILE A 536 16.42 -15.65 0.66
N PRO A 537 15.40 -15.22 -0.11
CA PRO A 537 15.40 -15.39 -1.56
C PRO A 537 16.61 -14.74 -2.25
N PHE A 538 17.03 -13.56 -1.79
CA PHE A 538 18.21 -12.87 -2.31
C PHE A 538 19.48 -13.69 -2.06
N MET A 539 19.67 -14.23 -0.84
CA MET A 539 20.80 -15.09 -0.52
C MET A 539 20.82 -16.34 -1.40
N CYS A 540 19.66 -16.96 -1.64
CA CYS A 540 19.55 -18.16 -2.47
C CYS A 540 20.13 -17.94 -3.88
N ARG A 541 19.85 -16.80 -4.53
CA ARG A 541 20.37 -16.51 -5.87
C ARG A 541 21.83 -16.12 -5.85
N LEU A 542 22.22 -15.31 -4.88
CA LEU A 542 23.61 -14.86 -4.74
C LEU A 542 24.59 -16.02 -4.49
N LEU A 543 24.13 -17.12 -3.89
CA LEU A 543 24.91 -18.34 -3.67
C LEU A 543 25.04 -19.24 -4.91
N ASN A 544 24.30 -18.99 -6.00
CA ASN A 544 24.39 -19.83 -7.18
C ASN A 544 25.71 -19.59 -7.94
N GLU A 545 26.43 -20.67 -8.25
CA GLU A 545 27.70 -20.62 -8.99
C GLU A 545 27.59 -19.97 -10.39
N LYS A 546 26.40 -20.06 -11.01
CA LYS A 546 26.09 -19.42 -12.30
C LYS A 546 25.67 -17.95 -12.16
N SER A 547 25.65 -17.42 -10.94
CA SER A 547 25.31 -16.02 -10.70
C SER A 547 26.27 -15.09 -11.46
N PRO A 548 25.75 -14.01 -12.06
CA PRO A 548 26.60 -13.02 -12.72
C PRO A 548 27.68 -12.51 -11.76
N SER A 549 28.78 -12.10 -12.32
CA SER A 549 30.08 -11.77 -11.73
C SER A 549 30.12 -10.84 -10.51
N LEU A 550 28.99 -10.35 -9.98
CA LEU A 550 28.95 -9.46 -8.81
C LEU A 550 29.62 -10.12 -7.59
N MET A 551 29.20 -11.36 -7.26
CA MET A 551 29.64 -12.04 -6.06
C MET A 551 31.12 -12.42 -6.09
N LYS A 552 31.62 -12.82 -7.25
CA LYS A 552 33.05 -13.21 -7.43
C LYS A 552 34.04 -12.08 -7.15
N HIS A 553 33.59 -10.83 -7.18
CA HIS A 553 34.38 -9.65 -6.90
C HIS A 553 34.24 -9.17 -5.45
N LEU A 554 33.24 -9.64 -4.73
CA LEU A 554 32.92 -9.23 -3.36
C LEU A 554 33.29 -10.29 -2.32
N ILE A 555 33.14 -11.59 -2.68
CA ILE A 555 33.39 -12.73 -1.79
C ILE A 555 34.24 -13.77 -2.54
N PRO A 556 35.23 -14.38 -1.90
CA PRO A 556 36.02 -15.47 -2.48
C PRO A 556 35.14 -16.65 -2.92
N ASP A 557 35.38 -17.22 -4.10
CA ASP A 557 34.61 -18.32 -4.65
C ASP A 557 34.56 -19.55 -3.70
N GLN A 558 35.63 -19.81 -2.95
CA GLN A 558 35.70 -20.94 -2.01
C GLN A 558 34.74 -20.74 -0.83
N ASP A 559 34.59 -19.51 -0.32
CA ASP A 559 33.70 -19.21 0.80
C ASP A 559 32.22 -19.30 0.36
N LEU A 560 31.91 -18.85 -0.85
CA LEU A 560 30.58 -19.03 -1.43
C LEU A 560 30.21 -20.50 -1.62
N LYS A 561 31.14 -21.34 -2.11
CA LYS A 561 30.95 -22.80 -2.26
C LYS A 561 30.74 -23.46 -0.91
N ASN A 562 31.57 -23.14 0.07
CA ASN A 562 31.45 -23.68 1.42
C ASN A 562 30.08 -23.36 2.02
N THR A 563 29.61 -22.12 1.86
CA THR A 563 28.29 -21.69 2.33
C THR A 563 27.17 -22.40 1.54
N SER A 564 27.26 -22.48 0.23
CA SER A 564 26.24 -23.10 -0.64
C SER A 564 26.03 -24.59 -0.30
N ASN A 565 27.10 -25.33 0.06
CA ASN A 565 27.04 -26.75 0.36
C ASN A 565 26.11 -27.13 1.52
N TRP A 566 25.96 -26.27 2.51
CA TRP A 566 25.09 -26.52 3.66
C TRP A 566 23.81 -25.69 3.66
N TYR A 567 23.82 -24.50 3.03
CA TYR A 567 22.78 -23.47 3.13
C TYR A 567 21.40 -24.00 2.78
N PHE A 568 21.22 -24.61 1.61
CA PHE A 568 19.92 -25.08 1.14
C PHE A 568 19.33 -26.19 1.99
N LYS A 569 20.16 -27.09 2.49
CA LYS A 569 19.72 -28.13 3.41
C LYS A 569 19.27 -27.55 4.74
N GLU A 570 20.05 -26.61 5.28
CA GLU A 570 19.71 -25.91 6.52
C GLU A 570 18.43 -25.11 6.37
N LEU A 571 18.28 -24.35 5.27
CA LEU A 571 17.06 -23.61 4.96
C LEU A 571 15.83 -24.52 4.97
N ILE A 572 15.86 -25.60 4.20
CA ILE A 572 14.74 -26.53 4.09
C ILE A 572 14.45 -27.18 5.45
N ASN A 573 15.47 -27.65 6.17
CA ASN A 573 15.28 -28.26 7.48
C ASN A 573 14.77 -27.31 8.55
N THR A 574 15.17 -26.04 8.51
CA THR A 574 14.70 -25.04 9.47
C THR A 574 13.22 -24.71 9.27
N PHE A 575 12.80 -24.57 8.00
CA PHE A 575 11.41 -24.16 7.71
C PHE A 575 10.43 -25.33 7.55
N LEU A 576 10.91 -26.58 7.47
CA LEU A 576 10.09 -27.81 7.47
C LEU A 576 10.42 -28.73 8.67
N PRO A 577 10.41 -28.26 9.92
CA PRO A 577 10.99 -29.05 11.02
C PRO A 577 10.16 -30.26 11.49
N HIS A 578 8.86 -30.39 11.18
CA HIS A 578 7.98 -31.32 11.91
C HIS A 578 6.93 -32.07 11.10
N LEU A 579 7.25 -32.51 9.90
CA LEU A 579 6.36 -33.43 9.18
C LEU A 579 6.38 -34.88 9.74
N CYS A 580 7.39 -35.21 10.56
CA CYS A 580 7.62 -36.60 11.03
C CYS A 580 7.21 -36.88 12.49
N GLU A 581 6.83 -35.90 13.30
CA GLU A 581 6.60 -36.08 14.76
C GLU A 581 5.20 -35.78 15.27
N GLN A 582 4.25 -35.41 14.41
CA GLN A 582 2.88 -35.05 14.86
C GLN A 582 1.80 -35.92 14.21
N GLU A 583 1.85 -37.24 14.46
CA GLU A 583 0.69 -38.11 14.19
C GLU A 583 -0.43 -37.99 15.24
N GLU A 584 -0.27 -37.29 16.33
CA GLU A 584 -1.25 -37.28 17.46
C GLU A 584 -1.62 -35.91 18.04
N ALA A 585 -1.43 -34.80 17.36
CA ALA A 585 -1.96 -33.53 17.87
C ALA A 585 -2.95 -32.90 16.87
N ASP A 586 -4.22 -32.82 17.30
CA ASP A 586 -5.34 -32.07 16.66
C ASP A 586 -5.07 -30.55 16.53
N THR A 587 -3.83 -30.15 16.32
CA THR A 587 -3.45 -28.75 16.08
C THR A 587 -3.50 -28.47 14.60
N GLU A 588 -4.45 -27.65 14.26
CA GLU A 588 -4.86 -27.19 12.94
C GLU A 588 -3.68 -26.80 12.01
N ASP A 589 -3.58 -27.55 10.92
CA ASP A 589 -2.81 -27.37 9.69
C ASP A 589 -2.95 -25.94 9.10
N SER A 590 -2.34 -24.91 9.70
CA SER A 590 -2.58 -23.52 9.27
C SER A 590 -1.37 -22.81 8.68
N GLY A 591 -0.27 -23.48 8.43
CA GLY A 591 0.94 -22.79 7.97
C GLY A 591 1.81 -23.53 6.96
N LEU A 592 1.61 -24.82 6.75
CA LEU A 592 2.52 -25.61 5.94
C LEU A 592 2.56 -25.21 4.46
N HIS A 593 1.40 -24.93 3.84
CA HIS A 593 1.33 -24.50 2.44
C HIS A 593 2.00 -23.15 2.21
N VAL A 594 1.89 -22.20 3.15
CA VAL A 594 2.61 -20.91 3.08
C VAL A 594 4.12 -21.12 3.10
N VAL A 595 4.60 -22.05 3.94
CA VAL A 595 6.02 -22.42 4.02
C VAL A 595 6.48 -23.09 2.73
N ILE A 596 5.71 -24.02 2.19
CA ILE A 596 6.04 -24.71 0.93
C ILE A 596 6.16 -23.71 -0.21
N LEU A 597 5.21 -22.80 -0.34
CA LEU A 597 5.23 -21.77 -1.37
C LEU A 597 6.46 -20.86 -1.25
N PHE A 598 6.79 -20.44 -0.03
CA PHE A 598 8.00 -19.66 0.24
C PHE A 598 9.28 -20.41 -0.14
N LEU A 599 9.39 -21.68 0.22
CA LEU A 599 10.55 -22.51 -0.16
C LEU A 599 10.65 -22.69 -1.68
N CYS A 600 9.52 -22.90 -2.38
CA CYS A 600 9.51 -22.93 -3.84
C CYS A 600 10.05 -21.63 -4.45
N GLN A 601 9.68 -20.46 -3.89
CA GLN A 601 10.21 -19.17 -4.34
C GLN A 601 11.72 -19.04 -4.09
N CYS A 602 12.20 -19.44 -2.92
CA CYS A 602 13.64 -19.47 -2.60
C CYS A 602 14.42 -20.37 -3.56
N LEU A 603 13.89 -21.56 -3.87
CA LEU A 603 14.54 -22.51 -4.77
C LEU A 603 14.48 -22.06 -6.23
N TYR A 604 13.41 -21.38 -6.64
CA TYR A 604 13.35 -20.74 -7.95
C TYR A 604 14.41 -19.65 -8.08
N GLU A 605 14.57 -18.79 -7.07
CA GLU A 605 15.66 -17.80 -7.05
C GLU A 605 17.03 -18.49 -7.12
N SER A 606 17.22 -19.58 -6.40
CA SER A 606 18.51 -20.31 -6.38
C SER A 606 18.90 -20.91 -7.72
N GLN A 607 17.93 -21.28 -8.58
CA GLN A 607 18.16 -22.03 -9.82
C GLN A 607 19.01 -23.31 -9.60
N SER A 608 18.85 -23.98 -8.42
CA SER A 608 19.58 -25.21 -8.05
C SER A 608 18.65 -26.41 -8.14
N PRO A 609 18.84 -27.30 -9.14
CA PRO A 609 18.08 -28.56 -9.26
C PRO A 609 18.24 -29.47 -8.05
N GLU A 610 19.43 -29.53 -7.47
CA GLU A 610 19.76 -30.39 -6.34
C GLU A 610 18.97 -30.00 -5.10
N ALA A 611 18.86 -28.70 -4.84
CA ALA A 611 18.06 -28.18 -3.72
C ALA A 611 16.54 -28.42 -3.93
N CYS A 612 16.05 -28.33 -5.18
CA CYS A 612 14.68 -28.67 -5.52
C CYS A 612 14.37 -30.14 -5.25
N ILE A 613 15.26 -31.07 -5.70
CA ILE A 613 15.11 -32.49 -5.47
C ILE A 613 15.11 -32.77 -3.97
N TYR A 614 16.00 -32.17 -3.20
CA TYR A 614 16.03 -32.33 -1.74
C TYR A 614 14.73 -31.90 -1.06
N LEU A 615 14.12 -30.79 -1.49
CA LEU A 615 12.79 -30.37 -1.00
C LEU A 615 11.72 -31.38 -1.37
N LEU A 616 11.68 -31.84 -2.63
CA LEU A 616 10.69 -32.79 -3.13
C LEU A 616 10.79 -34.14 -2.40
N ASP A 617 12.02 -34.65 -2.15
CA ASP A 617 12.24 -35.86 -1.35
C ASP A 617 11.72 -35.71 0.09
N LYS A 618 11.91 -34.55 0.72
CA LYS A 618 11.38 -34.24 2.06
C LYS A 618 9.85 -34.18 2.11
N LEU A 619 9.21 -33.80 1.03
CA LEU A 619 7.76 -33.72 0.89
C LEU A 619 7.11 -34.98 0.30
N ASP A 620 7.88 -36.06 0.16
CA ASP A 620 7.45 -37.31 -0.52
C ASP A 620 6.73 -37.01 -1.86
N TYR A 621 7.27 -36.07 -2.62
CA TYR A 621 6.73 -35.63 -3.91
C TYR A 621 5.24 -35.16 -3.86
N HIS A 622 4.81 -34.66 -2.71
CA HIS A 622 3.46 -34.09 -2.51
C HIS A 622 3.55 -32.60 -2.17
N LEU A 623 3.09 -31.75 -3.08
CA LEU A 623 2.99 -30.31 -2.91
C LEU A 623 1.53 -29.92 -2.63
N ASP A 624 1.24 -29.55 -1.39
CA ASP A 624 -0.07 -29.03 -0.99
C ASP A 624 -0.04 -27.51 -0.97
N LEU A 625 -0.79 -26.89 -1.89
CA LEU A 625 -0.97 -25.44 -2.01
C LEU A 625 -2.44 -25.05 -1.79
N SER A 626 -3.23 -25.93 -1.19
CA SER A 626 -4.67 -25.74 -1.03
C SER A 626 -5.00 -24.45 -0.27
N GLY A 627 -5.95 -23.68 -0.80
CA GLY A 627 -6.45 -22.46 -0.19
C GLY A 627 -5.56 -21.24 -0.36
N GLU A 628 -4.47 -21.34 -1.14
CA GLU A 628 -3.58 -20.21 -1.41
C GLU A 628 -4.11 -19.28 -2.51
N SER A 629 -3.67 -18.01 -2.49
CA SER A 629 -3.82 -17.08 -3.60
C SER A 629 -2.50 -16.98 -4.35
N LEU A 630 -2.48 -17.55 -5.55
CA LEU A 630 -1.26 -17.69 -6.35
C LEU A 630 -1.18 -16.61 -7.43
N ASP A 631 -0.33 -15.63 -7.20
CA ASP A 631 0.08 -14.69 -8.24
C ASP A 631 0.96 -15.38 -9.30
N PRO A 632 1.18 -14.78 -10.47
CA PRO A 632 1.97 -15.40 -11.54
C PRO A 632 3.39 -15.81 -11.15
N TYR A 633 4.10 -15.05 -10.32
CA TYR A 633 5.48 -15.36 -9.93
C TYR A 633 5.58 -16.60 -9.01
N PRO A 634 4.79 -16.75 -7.94
CA PRO A 634 4.68 -17.99 -7.19
C PRO A 634 4.37 -19.22 -8.07
N CYS A 635 3.49 -19.07 -9.07
CA CYS A 635 3.20 -20.16 -10.01
C CYS A 635 4.41 -20.55 -10.85
N CYS A 636 5.21 -19.57 -11.28
CA CYS A 636 6.48 -19.82 -11.97
C CYS A 636 7.46 -20.58 -11.08
N ALA A 637 7.54 -20.22 -9.81
CA ALA A 637 8.41 -20.88 -8.83
C ALA A 637 7.98 -22.33 -8.58
N VAL A 638 6.70 -22.58 -8.40
CA VAL A 638 6.16 -23.96 -8.25
C VAL A 638 6.42 -24.77 -9.51
N ALA A 639 6.13 -24.24 -10.70
CA ALA A 639 6.37 -24.91 -11.97
C ALA A 639 7.85 -25.29 -12.13
N TYR A 640 8.76 -24.38 -11.77
CA TYR A 640 10.20 -24.66 -11.81
C TYR A 640 10.59 -25.82 -10.89
N VAL A 641 10.15 -25.80 -9.62
CA VAL A 641 10.46 -26.89 -8.67
C VAL A 641 9.88 -28.21 -9.15
N VAL A 642 8.64 -28.22 -9.64
CA VAL A 642 7.97 -29.41 -10.18
C VAL A 642 8.75 -29.99 -11.36
N THR A 643 9.24 -29.16 -12.28
CA THR A 643 10.01 -29.63 -13.44
C THR A 643 11.36 -30.26 -13.07
N GLN A 644 11.88 -30.00 -11.87
CA GLN A 644 13.12 -30.66 -11.40
C GLN A 644 12.91 -32.08 -10.91
N SER A 645 11.67 -32.58 -10.79
CA SER A 645 11.38 -33.94 -10.32
C SER A 645 11.87 -35.06 -11.25
N LYS A 646 12.30 -34.72 -12.48
CA LYS A 646 12.76 -35.62 -13.54
C LYS A 646 11.67 -36.66 -13.88
N GLU A 647 11.93 -37.95 -13.53
CA GLU A 647 11.05 -39.05 -13.88
C GLU A 647 9.93 -39.32 -12.85
N ARG A 648 10.04 -38.75 -11.65
CA ARG A 648 9.03 -38.94 -10.61
C ARG A 648 7.86 -37.94 -10.79
N LYS A 649 6.64 -38.47 -10.73
CA LYS A 649 5.43 -37.68 -10.76
C LYS A 649 5.17 -37.03 -9.39
N ILE A 650 4.71 -35.78 -9.42
CA ILE A 650 4.37 -34.99 -8.24
C ILE A 650 2.85 -34.97 -8.04
N ARG A 651 2.42 -35.14 -6.79
CA ARG A 651 1.02 -34.86 -6.40
C ARG A 651 0.92 -33.39 -6.07
N LEU A 652 0.16 -32.66 -6.89
CA LEU A 652 -0.07 -31.22 -6.70
C LEU A 652 -1.51 -31.00 -6.24
N ASN A 653 -1.68 -30.50 -5.02
CA ASN A 653 -3.00 -30.15 -4.50
C ASN A 653 -3.25 -28.65 -4.69
N LEU A 654 -4.26 -28.30 -5.50
CA LEU A 654 -4.71 -26.94 -5.79
C LEU A 654 -6.16 -26.71 -5.32
N GLU A 655 -6.64 -27.45 -4.34
CA GLU A 655 -8.00 -27.31 -3.82
C GLU A 655 -8.20 -25.92 -3.19
N ASP A 656 -9.27 -25.23 -3.55
CA ASP A 656 -9.59 -23.88 -3.07
C ASP A 656 -8.56 -22.78 -3.42
N VAL A 657 -7.70 -23.02 -4.38
CA VAL A 657 -6.67 -22.03 -4.82
C VAL A 657 -7.33 -20.96 -5.67
N ILE A 658 -6.97 -19.70 -5.41
CA ILE A 658 -7.30 -18.56 -6.28
C ILE A 658 -6.08 -18.30 -7.16
N ILE A 659 -6.24 -18.38 -8.47
CA ILE A 659 -5.14 -18.25 -9.42
C ILE A 659 -5.56 -17.42 -10.63
N SER A 660 -4.69 -16.53 -11.10
CA SER A 660 -4.90 -15.77 -12.34
C SER A 660 -4.69 -16.64 -13.58
N GLU A 661 -5.22 -16.22 -14.73
CA GLU A 661 -5.01 -16.90 -16.01
C GLU A 661 -3.51 -17.03 -16.34
N GLN A 662 -2.73 -15.99 -16.07
CA GLN A 662 -1.28 -16.03 -16.29
C GLN A 662 -0.59 -16.99 -15.33
N GLY A 663 -1.00 -17.03 -14.05
CA GLY A 663 -0.49 -18.04 -13.12
C GLY A 663 -0.77 -19.46 -13.61
N MET A 664 -1.98 -19.69 -14.14
CA MET A 664 -2.35 -20.97 -14.72
C MET A 664 -1.46 -21.34 -15.93
N ARG A 665 -1.19 -20.39 -16.82
CA ARG A 665 -0.26 -20.60 -17.96
C ARG A 665 1.15 -21.00 -17.49
N GLN A 666 1.63 -20.49 -16.35
CA GLN A 666 2.91 -20.92 -15.76
C GLN A 666 2.85 -22.37 -15.26
N LEU A 667 1.78 -22.76 -14.56
CA LEU A 667 1.62 -24.13 -14.05
C LEU A 667 1.46 -25.15 -15.19
N PHE A 668 0.87 -24.78 -16.33
CA PHE A 668 0.78 -25.69 -17.48
C PHE A 668 2.14 -26.16 -18.00
N ARG A 669 3.23 -25.41 -17.75
CA ARG A 669 4.59 -25.80 -18.15
C ARG A 669 5.10 -27.04 -17.42
N CYS A 670 4.54 -27.38 -16.27
CA CYS A 670 5.00 -28.52 -15.45
C CYS A 670 4.00 -29.69 -15.40
N LEU A 671 2.89 -29.64 -16.17
CA LEU A 671 1.86 -30.69 -16.12
C LEU A 671 2.36 -32.07 -16.48
N GLU A 672 3.39 -32.17 -17.32
CA GLU A 672 4.01 -33.46 -17.65
C GLU A 672 4.67 -34.13 -16.43
N ASN A 673 4.99 -33.37 -15.38
CA ASN A 673 5.61 -33.85 -14.16
C ASN A 673 4.60 -34.07 -13.02
N VAL A 674 3.33 -33.76 -13.21
CA VAL A 674 2.25 -33.90 -12.22
C VAL A 674 1.48 -35.20 -12.37
#